data_683709e2a5b43ab1506ca40a1df42a3d
#
_entry.id   683709e2a5b43ab1506ca40a1df42a3d
#
_cell.length_a   1.000
_cell.length_b   1.000
_cell.length_c   1.000
_cell.angle_alpha   90.00
_cell.angle_beta   90.00
_cell.angle_gamma   90.00
#
_symmetry.space_group_name_H-M   'P 1'
#
loop_
_entity.id
_entity.type
_entity.pdbx_description
1 polymer ?
#
loop_
_entity_poly.entity_id
_entity_poly.type
_entity_poly.pdbx_seq_one_letter_code
_entity_poly.pdbx_strand_id
1 'polypeptide(L)'
;MGKTIILTGSPTRFGEDHFTEDNGLLAEVKAALQAKVRAAEAAGVQAPEQQMPALRPQKAATDREAGCGTEVALDSRCCRPRVLLVSAAPDDRGFTDYVLESMTECIRKSGIEPAAVTMLDRRNAERAAGLVRSADWIVLCGGHVPTQNRFLHEIRLKELLKDFDGLVMGCSAGSMNCAERVYSHPELPGESTAPRWLEGLGLTTRQIVPHYDQVRHAEVDGKRLFEDLIFPESWRQAFYTFPDGGYIISKDGREELRGLAWEISNGQMRQVSAENQTYAFMNVIFISPHFPQTYSHFCSGLRANGANVLGIADAPWHELNDELRGALNDYYKVDNLEDYNEVYRAVAWFAHKYGKIDWIESNNEYWLEQDARLRTDFNVTTGIKSDRVAAIRNKSEMKKYYALGGIPTARQIKGSEGEAKVKAFVKQTGYPVIAKPDSGMGASGTFKIHDGAELADWFLAHKDNYGAYVIEEFITGLLVSYDAIYNAEGEPIFENNSVFPTPIMEIVHDNSETCYWTNKTVPAKLAAIGRRTVKAFGITSRFVHLEYFQLDRDREGLGKKGDYVGLEVNMRPPGGYTPDMMNFAHSTDVFKIWADMVVFDEARKQQGEQYFCAYAGRRDCYRYKHSHEEIMSRYGADICMAERVPAALADDLCDMAYIARFKEKRRIDEFFAFVCLK
;
A
#
# COMPACT_ATOMS: atom_id res chain seq x y z
N MET A 1 7.60 25.95 -8.49
CA MET A 1 7.92 24.63 -9.06
C MET A 1 8.82 23.93 -8.08
N GLY A 2 8.64 22.61 -7.86
CA GLY A 2 9.53 21.85 -6.99
C GLY A 2 10.84 21.48 -7.70
N LYS A 3 11.86 21.12 -6.93
CA LYS A 3 13.12 20.60 -7.48
C LYS A 3 12.88 19.29 -8.25
N THR A 4 13.62 19.10 -9.33
CA THR A 4 13.69 17.80 -10.02
C THR A 4 14.90 17.03 -9.52
N ILE A 5 14.74 15.74 -9.19
CA ILE A 5 15.81 14.88 -8.70
C ILE A 5 15.96 13.71 -9.67
N ILE A 6 17.18 13.45 -10.11
CA ILE A 6 17.53 12.29 -10.96
C ILE A 6 18.62 11.49 -10.25
N LEU A 7 18.41 10.18 -10.12
CA LEU A 7 19.31 9.26 -9.44
C LEU A 7 19.72 8.17 -10.43
N THR A 8 21.00 8.08 -10.76
CA THR A 8 21.53 7.11 -11.75
C THR A 8 22.81 6.45 -11.25
N GLY A 9 23.18 5.30 -11.80
CA GLY A 9 24.52 4.72 -11.64
C GLY A 9 25.53 5.60 -12.36
N SER A 10 25.43 5.64 -13.67
CA SER A 10 26.09 6.60 -14.55
C SER A 10 25.05 7.25 -15.46
N PRO A 11 25.18 8.53 -15.81
CA PRO A 11 24.30 9.15 -16.79
C PRO A 11 24.60 8.70 -18.24
N THR A 12 25.69 7.96 -18.44
CA THR A 12 26.12 7.38 -19.72
C THR A 12 26.09 5.88 -19.65
N ARG A 13 25.86 5.19 -20.77
CA ARG A 13 26.13 3.76 -20.87
C ARG A 13 27.61 3.47 -20.97
N PHE A 14 27.99 2.23 -20.69
CA PHE A 14 29.38 1.80 -20.82
C PHE A 14 29.91 2.02 -22.25
N GLY A 15 30.98 2.80 -22.37
CA GLY A 15 31.59 3.14 -23.65
C GLY A 15 31.00 4.36 -24.35
N GLU A 16 29.96 4.98 -23.82
CA GLU A 16 29.40 6.25 -24.30
C GLU A 16 30.04 7.44 -23.58
N ASP A 17 30.16 8.57 -24.26
CA ASP A 17 30.74 9.80 -23.75
C ASP A 17 29.71 10.97 -23.68
N HIS A 18 28.44 10.63 -23.81
CA HIS A 18 27.29 11.54 -23.71
C HIS A 18 26.16 10.89 -22.91
N PHE A 19 25.18 11.69 -22.45
CA PHE A 19 24.06 11.20 -21.68
C PHE A 19 23.15 10.31 -22.50
N THR A 20 22.67 9.23 -21.90
CA THR A 20 21.77 8.28 -22.52
C THR A 20 20.50 8.98 -23.07
N GLU A 21 20.16 8.73 -24.31
CA GLU A 21 19.05 9.38 -25.01
C GLU A 21 17.81 8.50 -25.13
N ASP A 22 17.99 7.23 -25.43
CA ASP A 22 16.93 6.30 -25.81
C ASP A 22 15.93 5.97 -24.70
N ASN A 23 16.30 6.10 -23.44
CA ASN A 23 15.41 5.96 -22.29
C ASN A 23 14.87 7.31 -21.73
N GLY A 24 15.17 8.41 -22.41
CA GLY A 24 14.67 9.74 -22.09
C GLY A 24 15.48 10.52 -21.04
N LEU A 25 16.60 10.02 -20.52
CA LEU A 25 17.40 10.71 -19.49
C LEU A 25 17.81 12.11 -19.95
N LEU A 26 18.43 12.24 -21.12
CA LEU A 26 18.85 13.52 -21.65
C LEU A 26 17.67 14.48 -21.85
N ALA A 27 16.52 13.97 -22.30
CA ALA A 27 15.31 14.78 -22.49
C ALA A 27 14.78 15.33 -21.15
N GLU A 28 14.78 14.51 -20.07
CA GLU A 28 14.38 14.95 -18.73
C GLU A 28 15.33 16.02 -18.16
N VAL A 29 16.64 15.84 -18.33
CA VAL A 29 17.64 16.84 -17.91
C VAL A 29 17.37 18.17 -18.63
N LYS A 30 17.22 18.16 -19.95
CA LYS A 30 16.91 19.36 -20.75
C LYS A 30 15.59 19.99 -20.33
N ALA A 31 14.54 19.20 -20.11
CA ALA A 31 13.23 19.69 -19.68
C ALA A 31 13.28 20.35 -18.28
N ALA A 32 14.01 19.76 -17.32
CA ALA A 32 14.18 20.34 -15.98
C ALA A 32 14.91 21.68 -16.00
N LEU A 33 15.96 21.79 -16.82
CA LEU A 33 16.70 23.05 -16.98
C LEU A 33 15.86 24.14 -17.65
N GLN A 34 15.06 23.79 -18.68
CA GLN A 34 14.15 24.73 -19.35
C GLN A 34 13.02 25.20 -18.42
N ALA A 35 12.47 24.32 -17.58
CA ALA A 35 11.42 24.67 -16.64
C ALA A 35 11.86 25.76 -15.65
N LYS A 36 13.11 25.68 -15.16
CA LYS A 36 13.69 26.70 -14.26
C LYS A 36 13.77 28.08 -14.91
N VAL A 37 14.12 28.13 -16.19
CA VAL A 37 14.21 29.40 -16.94
C VAL A 37 12.83 30.01 -17.15
N ARG A 38 11.85 29.23 -17.58
CA ARG A 38 10.47 29.73 -17.72
C ARG A 38 9.91 30.26 -16.40
N ALA A 39 10.29 29.64 -15.27
CA ALA A 39 9.91 30.12 -13.95
C ALA A 39 10.58 31.47 -13.59
N ALA A 40 11.86 31.65 -13.92
CA ALA A 40 12.58 32.92 -13.71
C ALA A 40 12.00 34.05 -14.59
N GLU A 41 11.69 33.77 -15.85
CA GLU A 41 11.03 34.71 -16.77
C GLU A 41 9.63 35.11 -16.26
N ALA A 42 8.83 34.15 -15.81
CA ALA A 42 7.50 34.40 -15.25
C ALA A 42 7.55 35.21 -13.93
N ALA A 43 8.64 35.11 -13.17
CA ALA A 43 8.87 35.89 -11.96
C ALA A 43 9.47 37.30 -12.21
N GLY A 44 9.65 37.68 -13.49
CA GLY A 44 10.20 39.01 -13.87
C GLY A 44 11.69 39.20 -13.55
N VAL A 45 12.42 38.12 -13.31
CA VAL A 45 13.88 38.17 -13.08
C VAL A 45 14.56 38.22 -14.44
N GLN A 46 15.03 39.42 -14.86
CA GLN A 46 15.86 39.56 -16.06
C GLN A 46 17.18 38.82 -15.88
N ALA A 47 17.52 37.96 -16.86
CA ALA A 47 18.86 37.39 -16.92
C ALA A 47 19.91 38.50 -17.09
N PRO A 48 21.05 38.44 -16.41
CA PRO A 48 22.08 39.46 -16.58
C PRO A 48 22.61 39.49 -18.02
N GLU A 49 22.35 40.57 -18.74
CA GLU A 49 22.91 40.82 -20.07
C GLU A 49 24.45 40.89 -19.96
N GLN A 50 25.11 39.88 -20.51
CA GLN A 50 26.55 39.97 -20.76
C GLN A 50 26.77 40.67 -22.09
N GLN A 51 27.33 41.88 -22.06
CA GLN A 51 27.86 42.59 -23.22
C GLN A 51 28.95 41.75 -23.89
N MET A 52 28.68 41.26 -25.06
CA MET A 52 29.69 40.72 -25.98
C MET A 52 29.90 41.70 -27.19
N PRO A 53 31.15 41.91 -27.65
CA PRO A 53 31.39 42.74 -28.84
C PRO A 53 30.85 42.06 -30.11
N ALA A 54 30.19 42.85 -30.92
CA ALA A 54 29.54 42.46 -32.18
C ALA A 54 30.56 41.94 -33.21
N LEU A 55 30.44 40.67 -33.62
CA LEU A 55 31.04 40.19 -34.86
C LEU A 55 29.94 40.17 -35.95
N ARG A 56 30.22 40.90 -37.07
CA ARG A 56 29.33 41.04 -38.23
C ARG A 56 29.14 39.73 -38.98
N PRO A 57 27.93 39.41 -39.49
CA PRO A 57 27.70 38.21 -40.26
C PRO A 57 28.12 38.36 -41.73
N GLN A 58 28.86 37.35 -42.25
CA GLN A 58 29.00 37.15 -43.69
C GLN A 58 27.79 36.35 -44.23
N LYS A 59 27.20 36.86 -45.33
CA LYS A 59 26.14 36.24 -46.10
C LYS A 59 26.66 35.08 -46.94
N ALA A 60 25.93 33.96 -46.96
CA ALA A 60 25.90 33.07 -48.12
C ALA A 60 24.50 32.42 -48.26
N ALA A 61 24.08 32.23 -49.50
CA ALA A 61 22.73 32.09 -49.99
C ALA A 61 22.26 30.65 -50.08
N THR A 62 20.94 30.54 -50.00
CA THR A 62 19.96 29.65 -50.68
C THR A 62 20.34 28.21 -51.05
N ASP A 63 19.57 27.18 -50.59
CA ASP A 63 18.55 26.57 -51.47
C ASP A 63 17.58 25.68 -50.63
N ARG A 64 16.37 25.60 -51.19
CA ARG A 64 15.17 24.90 -50.65
C ARG A 64 15.26 23.41 -50.95
N GLU A 65 14.78 22.57 -50.02
CA GLU A 65 13.82 21.52 -50.38
C GLU A 65 13.03 21.02 -49.18
N ALA A 66 11.77 20.68 -49.40
CA ALA A 66 10.79 20.37 -48.38
C ALA A 66 10.77 18.88 -48.05
N GLY A 67 10.71 18.56 -46.75
CA GLY A 67 10.42 17.21 -46.22
C GLY A 67 9.69 17.33 -44.90
N CYS A 68 8.47 16.86 -44.87
CA CYS A 68 7.54 16.88 -43.75
C CYS A 68 8.04 15.96 -42.64
N GLY A 69 8.36 16.54 -41.49
CA GLY A 69 8.60 15.86 -40.20
C GLY A 69 8.42 16.93 -39.14
N THR A 70 7.45 16.76 -38.26
CA THR A 70 7.20 17.66 -37.12
C THR A 70 8.32 17.48 -36.07
N GLU A 71 9.49 18.00 -36.39
CA GLU A 71 10.47 18.39 -35.37
C GLU A 71 9.92 19.66 -34.69
N VAL A 72 9.63 19.53 -33.39
CA VAL A 72 9.44 20.68 -32.52
C VAL A 72 10.79 21.42 -32.50
N ALA A 73 10.90 22.47 -33.30
CA ALA A 73 12.07 23.33 -33.31
C ALA A 73 12.29 23.88 -31.91
N LEU A 74 13.32 23.40 -31.23
CA LEU A 74 13.82 23.92 -29.96
C LEU A 74 14.20 25.39 -30.20
N ASP A 75 13.48 26.31 -29.56
CA ASP A 75 13.78 27.74 -29.58
C ASP A 75 15.21 27.93 -29.04
N SER A 76 16.13 28.32 -29.93
CA SER A 76 17.57 28.44 -29.71
C SER A 76 17.99 29.63 -28.84
N ARG A 77 17.08 30.17 -28.00
CA ARG A 77 17.44 31.07 -26.89
C ARG A 77 17.80 30.24 -25.69
N CYS A 78 18.95 29.56 -25.80
CA CYS A 78 19.50 28.61 -24.85
C CYS A 78 19.77 29.20 -23.49
N CYS A 79 19.11 28.64 -22.51
CA CYS A 79 19.52 28.64 -21.12
C CYS A 79 20.87 27.96 -21.02
N ARG A 80 21.88 28.71 -20.73
CA ARG A 80 23.21 28.17 -20.39
C ARG A 80 23.24 27.93 -18.88
N PRO A 81 23.04 26.68 -18.37
CA PRO A 81 22.96 26.43 -16.94
C PRO A 81 24.31 26.62 -16.24
N ARG A 82 24.27 27.06 -15.00
CA ARG A 82 25.42 27.01 -14.10
C ARG A 82 25.38 25.68 -13.36
N VAL A 83 26.38 24.83 -13.62
CA VAL A 83 26.46 23.48 -13.09
C VAL A 83 27.43 23.45 -11.90
N LEU A 84 26.97 22.92 -10.77
CA LEU A 84 27.79 22.67 -9.59
C LEU A 84 27.99 21.16 -9.43
N LEU A 85 29.23 20.70 -9.62
CA LEU A 85 29.64 19.33 -9.34
C LEU A 85 30.06 19.24 -7.87
N VAL A 86 29.57 18.24 -7.12
CA VAL A 86 29.95 18.00 -5.72
C VAL A 86 30.79 16.74 -5.65
N SER A 87 32.04 16.87 -5.22
CA SER A 87 33.03 15.79 -5.22
C SER A 87 32.68 14.64 -4.27
N ALA A 88 32.93 13.40 -4.68
CA ALA A 88 32.92 12.22 -3.82
C ALA A 88 34.29 11.92 -3.17
N ALA A 89 35.36 12.60 -3.62
CA ALA A 89 36.70 12.53 -3.03
C ALA A 89 37.25 13.96 -2.84
N PRO A 90 36.68 14.77 -1.92
CA PRO A 90 36.93 16.21 -1.85
C PRO A 90 38.38 16.57 -1.51
N ASP A 91 39.15 15.66 -0.93
CA ASP A 91 40.55 15.83 -0.56
C ASP A 91 41.52 15.34 -1.66
N ASP A 92 41.03 14.56 -2.66
CA ASP A 92 41.83 14.12 -3.81
C ASP A 92 41.69 15.09 -4.98
N ARG A 93 42.66 15.98 -5.09
CA ARG A 93 42.69 17.02 -6.13
C ARG A 93 42.78 16.42 -7.54
N GLY A 94 43.60 15.39 -7.71
CA GLY A 94 43.77 14.75 -9.04
C GLY A 94 42.47 14.13 -9.54
N PHE A 95 41.80 13.42 -8.67
CA PHE A 95 40.48 12.83 -8.97
C PHE A 95 39.42 13.91 -9.23
N THR A 96 39.32 14.94 -8.40
CA THR A 96 38.32 16.01 -8.56
C THR A 96 38.51 16.79 -9.86
N ASP A 97 39.77 17.11 -10.25
CA ASP A 97 40.09 17.83 -11.49
C ASP A 97 39.77 16.95 -12.72
N TYR A 98 40.05 15.65 -12.68
CA TYR A 98 39.66 14.68 -13.71
C TYR A 98 38.14 14.61 -13.87
N VAL A 99 37.37 14.47 -12.77
CA VAL A 99 35.91 14.41 -12.80
C VAL A 99 35.32 15.72 -13.34
N LEU A 100 35.88 16.86 -12.99
CA LEU A 100 35.45 18.15 -13.52
C LEU A 100 35.59 18.21 -15.04
N GLU A 101 36.73 17.80 -15.55
CA GLU A 101 37.01 17.82 -16.99
C GLU A 101 36.10 16.83 -17.75
N SER A 102 36.04 15.57 -17.31
CA SER A 102 35.24 14.51 -17.92
C SER A 102 33.75 14.85 -17.92
N MET A 103 33.19 15.31 -16.79
CA MET A 103 31.77 15.66 -16.70
C MET A 103 31.44 16.89 -17.53
N THR A 104 32.33 17.88 -17.58
CA THR A 104 32.17 19.07 -18.44
C THR A 104 32.09 18.68 -19.91
N GLU A 105 32.99 17.77 -20.35
CA GLU A 105 33.00 17.26 -21.72
C GLU A 105 31.72 16.46 -22.03
N CYS A 106 31.32 15.57 -21.14
CA CYS A 106 30.09 14.77 -21.27
C CYS A 106 28.84 15.67 -21.41
N ILE A 107 28.70 16.71 -20.58
CA ILE A 107 27.62 17.69 -20.65
C ILE A 107 27.57 18.36 -22.01
N ARG A 108 28.72 18.81 -22.53
CA ARG A 108 28.82 19.45 -23.87
C ARG A 108 28.47 18.50 -25.00
N LYS A 109 29.00 17.27 -24.96
CA LYS A 109 28.71 16.22 -25.96
C LYS A 109 27.21 15.86 -25.97
N SER A 110 26.53 16.03 -24.85
CA SER A 110 25.08 15.87 -24.73
C SER A 110 24.28 17.04 -25.29
N GLY A 111 24.94 18.03 -25.91
CA GLY A 111 24.29 19.23 -26.47
C GLY A 111 23.74 20.19 -25.42
N ILE A 112 24.38 20.26 -24.26
CA ILE A 112 24.09 21.25 -23.21
C ILE A 112 25.32 22.15 -23.06
N GLU A 113 25.17 23.45 -23.38
CA GLU A 113 26.24 24.44 -23.22
C GLU A 113 26.13 25.14 -21.87
N PRO A 114 26.96 24.77 -20.86
CA PRO A 114 26.89 25.40 -19.55
C PRO A 114 27.48 26.81 -19.58
N ALA A 115 26.91 27.75 -18.78
CA ALA A 115 27.50 29.06 -18.54
C ALA A 115 28.78 28.95 -17.69
N ALA A 116 28.77 28.02 -16.76
CA ALA A 116 29.93 27.67 -15.93
C ALA A 116 29.74 26.23 -15.40
N VAL A 117 30.85 25.51 -15.22
CA VAL A 117 30.90 24.27 -14.45
C VAL A 117 31.90 24.48 -13.33
N THR A 118 31.46 24.27 -12.09
CA THR A 118 32.30 24.50 -10.90
C THR A 118 32.31 23.20 -10.07
N MET A 119 33.50 22.79 -9.63
CA MET A 119 33.64 21.68 -8.68
C MET A 119 33.63 22.25 -7.24
N LEU A 120 32.73 21.68 -6.43
CA LEU A 120 32.70 21.90 -4.97
C LEU A 120 33.48 20.78 -4.28
N ASP A 121 34.63 21.13 -3.72
CA ASP A 121 35.50 20.22 -3.00
C ASP A 121 36.15 20.95 -1.80
N ARG A 122 37.21 20.40 -1.24
CA ARG A 122 37.88 20.97 -0.08
C ARG A 122 38.43 22.39 -0.33
N ARG A 123 38.75 22.75 -1.59
CA ARG A 123 39.33 24.04 -1.97
C ARG A 123 38.38 25.23 -1.79
N ASN A 124 37.06 24.97 -1.77
CA ASN A 124 36.05 26.02 -1.73
C ASN A 124 34.83 25.67 -0.86
N ALA A 125 34.99 24.71 0.05
CA ALA A 125 33.94 24.21 0.93
C ALA A 125 33.25 25.34 1.74
N GLU A 126 33.98 26.36 2.17
CA GLU A 126 33.47 27.54 2.87
C GLU A 126 32.51 28.38 2.02
N ARG A 127 32.53 28.21 0.69
CA ARG A 127 31.68 28.92 -0.28
C ARG A 127 30.46 28.11 -0.69
N ALA A 128 30.26 26.92 -0.13
CA ALA A 128 29.21 26.00 -0.53
C ALA A 128 27.83 26.65 -0.64
N ALA A 129 27.42 27.44 0.37
CA ALA A 129 26.15 28.13 0.39
C ALA A 129 25.95 29.12 -0.79
N GLY A 130 27.02 29.83 -1.17
CA GLY A 130 26.99 30.72 -2.34
C GLY A 130 26.92 29.96 -3.65
N LEU A 131 27.70 28.90 -3.77
CA LEU A 131 27.76 28.06 -4.97
C LEU A 131 26.40 27.34 -5.21
N VAL A 132 25.80 26.76 -4.17
CA VAL A 132 24.47 26.12 -4.25
C VAL A 132 23.40 27.11 -4.68
N ARG A 133 23.33 28.30 -4.07
CA ARG A 133 22.37 29.35 -4.46
C ARG A 133 22.52 29.84 -5.90
N SER A 134 23.73 29.82 -6.42
CA SER A 134 24.00 30.30 -7.78
C SER A 134 23.82 29.21 -8.85
N ALA A 135 23.69 27.95 -8.46
CA ALA A 135 23.57 26.83 -9.39
C ALA A 135 22.14 26.70 -9.95
N ASP A 136 22.07 26.25 -11.20
CA ASP A 136 20.82 25.81 -11.84
C ASP A 136 20.72 24.28 -11.82
N TRP A 137 21.87 23.62 -11.79
CA TRP A 137 22.01 22.17 -11.78
C TRP A 137 23.12 21.77 -10.81
N ILE A 138 22.79 20.87 -9.86
CA ILE A 138 23.75 20.29 -8.91
C ILE A 138 23.94 18.82 -9.26
N VAL A 139 25.17 18.37 -9.43
CA VAL A 139 25.53 16.97 -9.67
C VAL A 139 26.34 16.47 -8.49
N LEU A 140 25.80 15.46 -7.77
CA LEU A 140 26.55 14.71 -6.77
C LEU A 140 27.34 13.62 -7.49
N CYS A 141 28.66 13.76 -7.53
CA CYS A 141 29.51 12.87 -8.32
C CYS A 141 29.63 11.46 -7.74
N GLY A 142 30.01 10.51 -8.58
CA GLY A 142 30.36 9.15 -8.19
C GLY A 142 31.69 9.06 -7.45
N GLY A 143 31.88 7.98 -6.69
CA GLY A 143 33.08 7.64 -5.92
C GLY A 143 32.73 6.91 -4.63
N HIS A 144 33.51 7.07 -3.56
CA HIS A 144 33.32 6.34 -2.32
C HIS A 144 32.20 6.95 -1.44
N VAL A 145 31.18 6.14 -1.16
CA VAL A 145 29.95 6.57 -0.47
C VAL A 145 30.21 7.22 0.90
N PRO A 146 30.96 6.61 1.84
CA PRO A 146 31.19 7.21 3.16
C PRO A 146 32.00 8.50 3.11
N THR A 147 32.96 8.61 2.18
CA THR A 147 33.79 9.79 2.03
C THR A 147 32.97 10.98 1.54
N GLN A 148 32.13 10.78 0.53
CA GLN A 148 31.21 11.81 0.07
C GLN A 148 30.20 12.17 1.16
N ASN A 149 29.57 11.19 1.80
CA ASN A 149 28.59 11.41 2.86
C ASN A 149 29.12 12.36 3.93
N ARG A 150 30.34 12.11 4.44
CA ARG A 150 30.99 12.98 5.42
C ARG A 150 31.16 14.41 4.91
N PHE A 151 31.58 14.59 3.66
CA PHE A 151 31.74 15.89 3.06
C PHE A 151 30.43 16.66 2.91
N LEU A 152 29.37 15.95 2.49
CA LEU A 152 28.02 16.54 2.38
C LEU A 152 27.50 17.05 3.73
N HIS A 153 27.76 16.33 4.83
CA HIS A 153 27.45 16.78 6.19
C HIS A 153 28.29 18.00 6.62
N GLU A 154 29.58 17.98 6.35
CA GLU A 154 30.49 19.10 6.69
C GLU A 154 30.05 20.41 6.04
N ILE A 155 29.64 20.38 4.76
CA ILE A 155 29.15 21.57 4.04
C ILE A 155 27.68 21.85 4.29
N ARG A 156 27.00 21.02 5.10
CA ARG A 156 25.57 21.13 5.44
C ARG A 156 24.67 21.15 4.20
N LEU A 157 24.98 20.31 3.22
CA LEU A 157 24.28 20.34 1.93
C LEU A 157 22.77 20.05 2.06
N LYS A 158 22.37 19.19 3.00
CA LYS A 158 20.94 18.88 3.28
C LYS A 158 20.12 20.15 3.56
N GLU A 159 20.65 21.04 4.38
CA GLU A 159 20.00 22.31 4.70
C GLU A 159 19.99 23.28 3.51
N LEU A 160 21.12 23.35 2.78
CA LEU A 160 21.22 24.22 1.60
C LEU A 160 20.28 23.81 0.47
N LEU A 161 19.94 22.51 0.36
CA LEU A 161 19.03 22.01 -0.66
C LEU A 161 17.56 22.23 -0.32
N LYS A 162 17.19 22.65 0.90
CA LYS A 162 15.77 22.88 1.25
C LYS A 162 15.12 23.92 0.35
N ASP A 163 15.84 25.01 0.10
CA ASP A 163 15.34 26.13 -0.71
C ASP A 163 15.81 26.08 -2.17
N PHE A 164 16.49 25.01 -2.58
CA PHE A 164 16.95 24.83 -3.95
C PHE A 164 15.81 24.32 -4.83
N ASP A 165 15.55 24.99 -5.95
CA ASP A 165 14.45 24.75 -6.88
C ASP A 165 14.89 24.25 -8.27
N GLY A 166 16.18 23.93 -8.45
CA GLY A 166 16.76 23.46 -9.70
C GLY A 166 16.79 21.94 -9.84
N LEU A 167 17.63 21.48 -10.76
CA LEU A 167 17.90 20.06 -10.99
C LEU A 167 18.98 19.56 -10.03
N VAL A 168 18.70 18.46 -9.30
CA VAL A 168 19.71 17.70 -8.54
C VAL A 168 19.86 16.34 -9.20
N MET A 169 21.07 16.00 -9.62
CA MET A 169 21.41 14.68 -10.18
C MET A 169 22.41 13.99 -9.26
N GLY A 170 22.09 12.80 -8.81
CA GLY A 170 23.04 11.89 -8.17
C GLY A 170 23.61 10.91 -9.19
N CYS A 171 24.89 10.66 -9.13
CA CYS A 171 25.60 9.65 -9.92
C CYS A 171 26.30 8.67 -8.97
N SER A 172 26.01 7.36 -9.07
CA SER A 172 26.66 6.33 -8.25
C SER A 172 26.55 6.62 -6.74
N ALA A 173 27.67 6.85 -6.05
CA ALA A 173 27.70 7.25 -4.64
C ALA A 173 26.81 8.48 -4.36
N GLY A 174 26.75 9.44 -5.29
CA GLY A 174 25.88 10.61 -5.20
C GLY A 174 24.40 10.25 -5.19
N SER A 175 23.97 9.25 -5.98
CA SER A 175 22.63 8.72 -5.95
C SER A 175 22.30 8.05 -4.61
N MET A 176 23.21 7.25 -4.08
CA MET A 176 23.04 6.59 -2.78
C MET A 176 22.91 7.62 -1.65
N ASN A 177 23.74 8.67 -1.65
CA ASN A 177 23.72 9.74 -0.65
C ASN A 177 22.48 10.65 -0.74
N CYS A 178 21.71 10.61 -1.84
CA CYS A 178 20.42 11.30 -1.94
C CYS A 178 19.35 10.68 -1.02
N ALA A 179 19.46 9.42 -0.63
CA ALA A 179 18.51 8.76 0.25
C ALA A 179 18.44 9.42 1.63
N GLU A 180 17.33 9.24 2.34
CA GLU A 180 17.20 9.67 3.74
C GLU A 180 18.15 8.88 4.65
N ARG A 181 18.17 7.54 4.45
CA ARG A 181 19.13 6.62 5.06
C ARG A 181 19.91 5.97 3.93
N VAL A 182 21.21 5.95 4.04
CA VAL A 182 22.11 5.44 3.00
C VAL A 182 22.66 4.10 3.44
N TYR A 183 22.42 3.04 2.66
CA TYR A 183 23.09 1.76 2.88
C TYR A 183 24.45 1.79 2.19
N SER A 184 25.51 1.97 2.98
CA SER A 184 26.88 1.93 2.50
C SER A 184 27.41 0.49 2.61
N HIS A 185 27.36 -0.27 1.52
CA HIS A 185 28.03 -1.57 1.47
C HIS A 185 29.57 -1.37 1.43
N PRO A 186 30.35 -2.37 1.88
CA PRO A 186 31.80 -2.33 1.70
C PRO A 186 32.16 -2.25 0.21
N GLU A 187 33.02 -1.30 -0.13
CA GLU A 187 33.54 -1.11 -1.49
C GLU A 187 35.05 -1.47 -1.56
N LEU A 188 35.73 -1.35 -0.42
CA LEU A 188 37.16 -1.59 -0.28
C LEU A 188 37.44 -2.68 0.77
N PRO A 189 38.56 -3.43 0.62
CA PRO A 189 38.97 -4.39 1.65
C PRO A 189 39.15 -3.75 3.02
N GLY A 190 38.63 -4.41 4.05
CA GLY A 190 38.68 -3.92 5.44
C GLY A 190 37.47 -3.09 5.87
N GLU A 191 36.54 -2.77 5.01
CA GLU A 191 35.33 -1.97 5.33
C GLU A 191 34.17 -2.81 5.90
N SER A 192 34.28 -4.11 5.94
CA SER A 192 33.20 -5.01 6.39
C SER A 192 32.72 -4.78 7.84
N THR A 193 33.50 -4.06 8.66
CA THR A 193 33.19 -3.70 10.04
C THR A 193 32.64 -2.26 10.20
N ALA A 194 32.62 -1.46 9.14
CA ALA A 194 32.10 -0.08 9.18
C ALA A 194 30.57 -0.04 9.36
N PRO A 195 30.01 1.06 9.92
CA PRO A 195 28.56 1.24 9.95
C PRO A 195 27.97 1.19 8.52
N ARG A 196 26.96 0.33 8.33
CA ARG A 196 26.36 0.13 6.99
C ARG A 196 25.28 1.16 6.68
N TRP A 197 24.65 1.75 7.70
CA TRP A 197 23.60 2.73 7.55
C TRP A 197 24.08 4.10 7.99
N LEU A 198 24.03 5.07 7.07
CA LEU A 198 24.42 6.45 7.28
C LEU A 198 23.19 7.36 7.13
N GLU A 199 23.23 8.57 7.70
CA GLU A 199 22.26 9.61 7.40
C GLU A 199 22.59 10.24 6.05
N GLY A 200 21.59 10.38 5.16
CA GLY A 200 21.78 11.00 3.86
C GLY A 200 21.03 12.33 3.71
N LEU A 201 20.87 12.77 2.47
CA LEU A 201 20.30 14.09 2.17
C LEU A 201 18.76 14.13 2.30
N GLY A 202 18.06 12.99 2.32
CA GLY A 202 16.61 12.93 2.44
C GLY A 202 15.88 13.46 1.20
N LEU A 203 16.46 13.31 0.02
CA LEU A 203 15.85 13.71 -1.25
C LEU A 203 14.97 12.59 -1.83
N THR A 204 15.18 11.37 -1.40
CA THR A 204 14.38 10.17 -1.74
C THR A 204 14.37 9.18 -0.58
N THR A 205 13.39 8.28 -0.56
CA THR A 205 13.35 7.11 0.33
C THR A 205 13.93 5.86 -0.33
N ARG A 206 14.30 5.93 -1.61
CA ARG A 206 14.77 4.78 -2.40
C ARG A 206 16.21 4.45 -2.04
N GLN A 207 16.48 3.13 -1.89
CA GLN A 207 17.82 2.60 -1.78
C GLN A 207 18.26 2.13 -3.16
N ILE A 208 19.38 2.63 -3.64
CA ILE A 208 19.91 2.30 -4.95
C ILE A 208 21.21 1.54 -4.78
N VAL A 209 21.36 0.45 -5.52
CA VAL A 209 22.62 -0.25 -5.75
C VAL A 209 22.99 -0.01 -7.22
N PRO A 210 23.86 0.97 -7.51
CA PRO A 210 24.16 1.36 -8.89
C PRO A 210 25.04 0.31 -9.59
N HIS A 211 25.19 0.46 -10.93
CA HIS A 211 26.12 -0.32 -11.77
C HIS A 211 25.86 -1.83 -11.78
N TYR A 212 24.59 -2.27 -11.89
CA TYR A 212 24.22 -3.68 -11.77
C TYR A 212 25.14 -4.64 -12.56
N ASP A 213 25.43 -4.34 -13.83
CA ASP A 213 26.26 -5.23 -14.68
C ASP A 213 27.69 -5.40 -14.16
N GLN A 214 28.21 -4.40 -13.44
CA GLN A 214 29.55 -4.40 -12.88
C GLN A 214 29.60 -5.04 -11.51
N VAL A 215 28.52 -4.83 -10.68
CA VAL A 215 28.52 -5.24 -9.28
C VAL A 215 27.78 -6.54 -9.00
N ARG A 216 27.07 -7.12 -9.97
CA ARG A 216 26.24 -8.33 -9.77
C ARG A 216 27.01 -9.54 -9.22
N HIS A 217 28.32 -9.57 -9.42
CA HIS A 217 29.21 -10.62 -8.91
C HIS A 217 30.29 -10.06 -7.97
N ALA A 218 30.10 -8.82 -7.48
CA ALA A 218 31.09 -8.20 -6.60
C ALA A 218 31.18 -8.95 -5.26
N GLU A 219 32.39 -9.11 -4.79
CA GLU A 219 32.75 -9.71 -3.51
C GLU A 219 33.81 -8.85 -2.81
N VAL A 220 33.57 -8.52 -1.54
CA VAL A 220 34.51 -7.77 -0.69
C VAL A 220 34.64 -8.49 0.64
N ASP A 221 35.88 -8.72 1.08
CA ASP A 221 36.18 -9.44 2.33
C ASP A 221 35.48 -10.80 2.45
N GLY A 222 35.37 -11.57 1.34
CA GLY A 222 34.70 -12.87 1.30
C GLY A 222 33.16 -12.79 1.37
N LYS A 223 32.56 -11.62 1.20
CA LYS A 223 31.12 -11.43 1.19
C LYS A 223 30.65 -10.98 -0.19
N ARG A 224 29.69 -11.69 -0.77
CA ARG A 224 29.05 -11.33 -2.03
C ARG A 224 28.07 -10.19 -1.78
N LEU A 225 28.09 -9.18 -2.63
CA LEU A 225 27.31 -7.96 -2.45
C LEU A 225 25.81 -8.24 -2.30
N PHE A 226 25.23 -9.02 -3.23
CA PHE A 226 23.78 -9.24 -3.20
C PHE A 226 23.38 -10.28 -2.16
N GLU A 227 23.95 -11.49 -2.21
CA GLU A 227 23.52 -12.61 -1.40
C GLU A 227 23.81 -12.44 0.10
N ASP A 228 24.98 -11.89 0.43
CA ASP A 228 25.46 -11.86 1.82
C ASP A 228 25.24 -10.50 2.48
N LEU A 229 24.99 -9.43 1.69
CA LEU A 229 24.84 -8.07 2.21
C LEU A 229 23.47 -7.46 1.89
N ILE A 230 23.05 -7.39 0.63
CA ILE A 230 21.81 -6.69 0.22
C ILE A 230 20.57 -7.53 0.52
N PHE A 231 20.54 -8.83 0.18
CA PHE A 231 19.37 -9.69 0.42
C PHE A 231 18.96 -9.75 1.90
N PRO A 232 19.87 -9.90 2.87
CA PRO A 232 19.50 -9.82 4.28
C PRO A 232 18.88 -8.48 4.71
N GLU A 233 19.40 -7.37 4.20
CA GLU A 233 18.87 -6.03 4.52
C GLU A 233 17.53 -5.77 3.81
N SER A 234 17.29 -6.42 2.67
CA SER A 234 16.08 -6.21 1.87
C SER A 234 14.78 -6.70 2.53
N TRP A 235 14.87 -7.41 3.65
CA TRP A 235 13.71 -7.73 4.50
C TRP A 235 13.14 -6.50 5.22
N ARG A 236 13.95 -5.45 5.38
CA ARG A 236 13.57 -4.21 6.07
C ARG A 236 13.34 -3.04 5.13
N GLN A 237 13.97 -3.07 3.98
CA GLN A 237 13.97 -1.96 3.02
C GLN A 237 14.21 -2.48 1.62
N ALA A 238 13.32 -2.17 0.67
CA ALA A 238 13.55 -2.49 -0.73
C ALA A 238 14.74 -1.72 -1.31
N PHE A 239 15.55 -2.39 -2.13
CA PHE A 239 16.63 -1.80 -2.93
C PHE A 239 16.27 -1.87 -4.40
N TYR A 240 16.80 -0.93 -5.17
CA TYR A 240 16.65 -0.91 -6.62
C TYR A 240 18.02 -0.93 -7.26
N THR A 241 18.19 -1.77 -8.29
CA THR A 241 19.43 -1.84 -9.04
C THR A 241 19.14 -1.81 -10.53
N PHE A 242 20.01 -1.17 -11.29
CA PHE A 242 19.89 -1.01 -12.73
C PHE A 242 21.27 -0.83 -13.37
N PRO A 243 21.41 -1.18 -14.69
CA PRO A 243 22.61 -0.89 -15.47
C PRO A 243 22.87 0.61 -15.58
N ASP A 244 24.06 0.96 -16.01
CA ASP A 244 24.39 2.34 -16.35
C ASP A 244 23.46 2.87 -17.45
N GLY A 245 23.05 4.12 -17.32
CA GLY A 245 22.02 4.74 -18.14
C GLY A 245 20.60 4.62 -17.57
N GLY A 246 20.30 3.63 -16.72
CA GLY A 246 19.06 3.57 -15.97
C GLY A 246 18.96 4.64 -14.89
N TYR A 247 17.76 5.08 -14.54
CA TYR A 247 17.61 6.16 -13.55
C TYR A 247 16.24 6.16 -12.84
N ILE A 248 16.22 6.76 -11.65
CA ILE A 248 14.98 7.17 -10.96
C ILE A 248 14.85 8.68 -11.10
N ILE A 249 13.68 9.16 -11.52
CA ILE A 249 13.36 10.59 -11.53
C ILE A 249 12.27 10.88 -10.53
N SER A 250 12.45 11.95 -9.72
CA SER A 250 11.43 12.53 -8.86
C SER A 250 11.12 13.95 -9.35
N LYS A 251 9.87 14.15 -9.73
CA LYS A 251 9.39 15.43 -10.28
C LYS A 251 7.93 15.63 -9.84
N ASP A 252 7.62 16.84 -9.40
CA ASP A 252 6.28 17.21 -8.95
C ASP A 252 5.69 16.22 -7.91
N GLY A 253 6.55 15.70 -7.02
CA GLY A 253 6.17 14.75 -5.97
C GLY A 253 5.97 13.31 -6.42
N ARG A 254 6.20 12.99 -7.69
CA ARG A 254 6.11 11.63 -8.23
C ARG A 254 7.48 11.07 -8.55
N GLU A 255 7.73 9.84 -8.10
CA GLU A 255 8.93 9.09 -8.45
C GLU A 255 8.62 8.03 -9.50
N GLU A 256 9.49 7.93 -10.50
CA GLU A 256 9.44 6.91 -11.55
C GLU A 256 10.85 6.35 -11.78
N LEU A 257 10.93 5.03 -12.05
CA LEU A 257 12.16 4.39 -12.48
C LEU A 257 12.07 4.12 -13.98
N ARG A 258 13.08 4.43 -14.74
CA ARG A 258 13.13 4.27 -16.19
C ARG A 258 14.34 3.44 -16.64
N GLY A 259 14.08 2.57 -17.59
CA GLY A 259 15.04 1.60 -18.11
C GLY A 259 14.94 0.25 -17.41
N LEU A 260 15.83 -0.67 -17.83
CA LEU A 260 15.92 -2.00 -17.24
C LEU A 260 16.29 -1.91 -15.76
N ALA A 261 15.50 -2.54 -14.89
CA ALA A 261 15.74 -2.48 -13.46
C ALA A 261 15.18 -3.67 -12.69
N TRP A 262 15.79 -3.92 -11.54
CA TRP A 262 15.36 -4.93 -10.58
C TRP A 262 15.09 -4.29 -9.24
N GLU A 263 14.06 -4.80 -8.56
CA GLU A 263 13.79 -4.59 -7.15
C GLU A 263 14.33 -5.76 -6.35
N ILE A 264 14.96 -5.46 -5.22
CA ILE A 264 15.44 -6.44 -4.26
C ILE A 264 14.67 -6.20 -2.97
N SER A 265 13.79 -7.15 -2.63
CA SER A 265 12.95 -7.10 -1.45
C SER A 265 12.69 -8.50 -0.93
N ASN A 266 12.50 -8.63 0.39
CA ASN A 266 12.23 -9.92 1.05
C ASN A 266 13.25 -11.02 0.67
N GLY A 267 14.53 -10.69 0.57
CA GLY A 267 15.59 -11.62 0.25
C GLY A 267 15.60 -12.12 -1.19
N GLN A 268 14.85 -11.49 -2.09
CA GLN A 268 14.71 -11.88 -3.49
C GLN A 268 14.94 -10.69 -4.42
N MET A 269 15.40 -10.98 -5.62
CA MET A 269 15.54 -10.01 -6.70
C MET A 269 14.54 -10.33 -7.80
N ARG A 270 13.81 -9.30 -8.27
CA ARG A 270 12.87 -9.42 -9.38
C ARG A 270 13.02 -8.26 -10.35
N GLN A 271 12.89 -8.53 -11.63
CA GLN A 271 12.83 -7.47 -12.64
C GLN A 271 11.49 -6.72 -12.50
N VAL A 272 11.55 -5.38 -12.42
CA VAL A 272 10.38 -4.51 -12.30
C VAL A 272 10.16 -3.64 -13.53
N SER A 273 11.20 -3.45 -14.36
CA SER A 273 11.12 -2.66 -15.58
C SER A 273 12.01 -3.26 -16.67
N ALA A 274 11.62 -3.14 -17.94
CA ALA A 274 12.42 -3.48 -19.11
C ALA A 274 13.06 -2.21 -19.71
N GLU A 275 13.95 -2.36 -20.71
CA GLU A 275 14.80 -1.27 -21.22
C GLU A 275 14.06 0.01 -21.61
N ASN A 276 12.88 -0.07 -22.21
CA ASN A 276 12.10 1.08 -22.67
C ASN A 276 10.80 1.28 -21.85
N GLN A 277 10.78 0.78 -20.63
CA GLN A 277 9.60 0.88 -19.76
C GLN A 277 9.85 1.84 -18.61
N THR A 278 8.72 2.35 -18.09
CA THR A 278 8.65 3.16 -16.88
C THR A 278 7.97 2.36 -15.79
N TYR A 279 8.57 2.30 -14.62
CA TYR A 279 7.97 1.76 -13.41
C TYR A 279 7.62 2.90 -12.47
N ALA A 280 6.31 3.09 -12.21
CA ALA A 280 5.81 4.11 -11.29
C ALA A 280 5.64 3.52 -9.89
N PHE A 281 6.17 4.19 -8.89
CA PHE A 281 5.97 3.84 -7.49
C PHE A 281 4.58 4.28 -7.03
N MET A 282 3.81 3.34 -6.51
CA MET A 282 2.45 3.59 -6.04
C MET A 282 2.46 4.22 -4.64
N ASN A 283 1.66 5.26 -4.40
CA ASN A 283 1.45 5.87 -3.09
C ASN A 283 0.16 5.35 -2.46
N VAL A 284 0.27 4.56 -1.42
CA VAL A 284 -0.84 3.92 -0.71
C VAL A 284 -0.96 4.51 0.69
N ILE A 285 -2.08 5.15 0.98
CA ILE A 285 -2.42 5.57 2.35
C ILE A 285 -3.18 4.44 3.02
N PHE A 286 -2.69 4.01 4.20
CA PHE A 286 -3.37 3.05 5.05
C PHE A 286 -3.83 3.74 6.35
N ILE A 287 -5.16 3.76 6.57
CA ILE A 287 -5.79 4.39 7.73
C ILE A 287 -5.95 3.37 8.85
N SER A 288 -5.58 3.75 10.07
CA SER A 288 -5.60 2.86 11.26
C SER A 288 -4.82 1.55 11.08
N PRO A 289 -3.55 1.59 10.60
CA PRO A 289 -2.78 0.37 10.33
C PRO A 289 -2.40 -0.42 11.60
N HIS A 290 -2.57 0.17 12.79
CA HIS A 290 -2.21 -0.39 14.08
C HIS A 290 -3.33 -1.25 14.70
N PHE A 291 -4.57 -1.13 14.21
CA PHE A 291 -5.70 -1.86 14.77
C PHE A 291 -6.68 -2.33 13.68
N PRO A 292 -7.04 -3.62 13.68
CA PRO A 292 -6.47 -4.76 14.45
C PRO A 292 -4.95 -4.94 14.23
N GLN A 293 -4.25 -5.54 15.20
CA GLN A 293 -2.78 -5.68 15.13
C GLN A 293 -2.29 -6.41 13.86
N THR A 294 -3.08 -7.37 13.35
CA THR A 294 -2.80 -8.12 12.12
C THR A 294 -2.82 -7.25 10.85
N TYR A 295 -3.32 -6.02 10.92
CA TYR A 295 -3.35 -5.10 9.77
C TYR A 295 -1.96 -4.57 9.40
N SER A 296 -0.98 -4.66 10.31
CA SER A 296 0.44 -4.46 9.99
C SER A 296 0.90 -5.34 8.82
N HIS A 297 0.36 -6.56 8.68
CA HIS A 297 0.70 -7.48 7.59
C HIS A 297 0.27 -6.98 6.20
N PHE A 298 -0.84 -6.23 6.08
CA PHE A 298 -1.19 -5.55 4.83
C PHE A 298 -0.13 -4.51 4.44
N CYS A 299 0.32 -3.72 5.42
CA CYS A 299 1.38 -2.74 5.21
C CYS A 299 2.70 -3.39 4.82
N SER A 300 3.07 -4.50 5.50
CA SER A 300 4.26 -5.30 5.17
C SER A 300 4.20 -5.86 3.76
N GLY A 301 3.04 -6.38 3.34
CA GLY A 301 2.81 -6.87 1.99
C GLY A 301 2.97 -5.78 0.93
N LEU A 302 2.37 -4.60 1.14
CA LEU A 302 2.51 -3.45 0.25
C LEU A 302 3.96 -2.98 0.14
N ARG A 303 4.65 -2.89 1.29
CA ARG A 303 6.07 -2.51 1.34
C ARG A 303 6.94 -3.51 0.58
N ALA A 304 6.69 -4.81 0.77
CA ALA A 304 7.37 -5.87 0.05
C ALA A 304 7.13 -5.81 -1.47
N ASN A 305 6.03 -5.23 -1.91
CA ASN A 305 5.70 -4.98 -3.32
C ASN A 305 6.20 -3.63 -3.85
N GLY A 306 7.01 -2.90 -3.09
CA GLY A 306 7.63 -1.64 -3.52
C GLY A 306 6.72 -0.41 -3.48
N ALA A 307 5.52 -0.50 -2.91
CA ALA A 307 4.67 0.67 -2.70
C ALA A 307 5.24 1.61 -1.63
N ASN A 308 4.93 2.90 -1.73
CA ASN A 308 5.06 3.84 -0.62
C ASN A 308 3.87 3.64 0.31
N VAL A 309 4.12 3.10 1.49
CA VAL A 309 3.09 2.86 2.50
C VAL A 309 3.07 4.03 3.49
N LEU A 310 1.98 4.78 3.49
CA LEU A 310 1.81 6.03 4.22
C LEU A 310 0.74 5.83 5.30
N GLY A 311 1.15 5.72 6.55
CA GLY A 311 0.23 5.42 7.67
C GLY A 311 -0.41 6.67 8.24
N ILE A 312 -1.73 6.62 8.50
CA ILE A 312 -2.45 7.63 9.30
C ILE A 312 -3.11 6.93 10.48
N ALA A 313 -2.78 7.34 11.70
CA ALA A 313 -3.42 6.83 12.92
C ALA A 313 -3.35 7.84 14.08
N ASP A 314 -4.07 7.56 15.15
CA ASP A 314 -4.07 8.32 16.40
C ASP A 314 -3.07 7.78 17.44
N ALA A 315 -2.54 6.58 17.23
CA ALA A 315 -1.51 6.00 18.09
C ALA A 315 -0.16 6.74 17.95
N PRO A 316 0.58 6.98 19.05
CA PRO A 316 1.95 7.50 18.97
C PRO A 316 2.89 6.52 18.25
N TRP A 317 3.86 7.04 17.49
CA TRP A 317 4.83 6.21 16.74
C TRP A 317 5.51 5.11 17.57
N HIS A 318 5.86 5.41 18.82
CA HIS A 318 6.55 4.48 19.70
C HIS A 318 5.66 3.34 20.22
N GLU A 319 4.33 3.46 20.11
CA GLU A 319 3.36 2.43 20.48
C GLU A 319 3.07 1.47 19.31
N LEU A 320 3.44 1.84 18.07
CA LEU A 320 3.34 0.93 16.93
C LEU A 320 4.28 -0.24 17.11
N ASN A 321 3.86 -1.44 16.70
CA ASN A 321 4.73 -2.61 16.73
C ASN A 321 5.91 -2.47 15.73
N ASP A 322 6.96 -3.26 15.94
CA ASP A 322 8.18 -3.16 15.12
C ASP A 322 7.94 -3.49 13.65
N GLU A 323 7.05 -4.44 13.38
CA GLU A 323 6.68 -4.80 12.01
C GLU A 323 6.03 -3.61 11.28
N LEU A 324 5.03 -2.98 11.90
CA LEU A 324 4.37 -1.83 11.31
C LEU A 324 5.33 -0.66 11.09
N ARG A 325 6.18 -0.35 12.08
CA ARG A 325 7.22 0.68 11.94
C ARG A 325 8.15 0.40 10.76
N GLY A 326 8.52 -0.87 10.56
CA GLY A 326 9.37 -1.30 9.44
C GLY A 326 8.65 -1.27 8.08
N ALA A 327 7.32 -1.41 8.08
CA ALA A 327 6.51 -1.44 6.88
C ALA A 327 6.16 -0.04 6.32
N LEU A 328 6.08 0.98 7.19
CA LEU A 328 5.71 2.34 6.79
C LEU A 328 6.88 3.11 6.19
N ASN A 329 6.64 3.79 5.07
CA ASN A 329 7.57 4.79 4.51
C ASN A 329 7.47 6.10 5.27
N ASP A 330 6.26 6.41 5.75
CA ASP A 330 5.99 7.62 6.52
C ASP A 330 4.75 7.44 7.39
N TYR A 331 4.61 8.27 8.41
CA TYR A 331 3.53 8.18 9.37
C TYR A 331 3.05 9.56 9.81
N TYR A 332 1.75 9.78 9.71
CA TYR A 332 1.11 10.99 10.21
C TYR A 332 0.20 10.66 11.39
N LYS A 333 0.58 11.11 12.59
CA LYS A 333 -0.26 11.00 13.78
C LYS A 333 -1.32 12.11 13.76
N VAL A 334 -2.59 11.72 13.83
CA VAL A 334 -3.71 12.61 14.12
C VAL A 334 -4.08 12.52 15.61
N ASP A 335 -4.81 13.49 16.14
CA ASP A 335 -5.26 13.40 17.53
C ASP A 335 -6.54 12.59 17.65
N ASN A 336 -7.40 12.63 16.62
CA ASN A 336 -8.62 11.85 16.56
C ASN A 336 -8.89 11.36 15.12
N LEU A 337 -8.88 10.06 14.90
CA LEU A 337 -9.23 9.46 13.60
C LEU A 337 -10.70 9.69 13.19
N GLU A 338 -11.60 9.99 14.13
CA GLU A 338 -13.00 10.31 13.83
C GLU A 338 -13.18 11.77 13.33
N ASP A 339 -12.21 12.66 13.60
CA ASP A 339 -12.20 13.99 12.99
C ASP A 339 -11.75 13.94 11.54
N TYR A 340 -12.74 13.94 10.64
CA TYR A 340 -12.48 13.94 9.21
C TYR A 340 -11.48 15.02 8.76
N ASN A 341 -11.53 16.22 9.35
CA ASN A 341 -10.66 17.32 8.93
C ASN A 341 -9.21 17.09 9.32
N GLU A 342 -8.94 16.37 10.42
CA GLU A 342 -7.59 15.97 10.78
C GLU A 342 -7.03 14.95 9.78
N VAL A 343 -7.81 13.92 9.46
CA VAL A 343 -7.42 12.90 8.48
C VAL A 343 -7.27 13.50 7.09
N TYR A 344 -8.18 14.40 6.68
CA TYR A 344 -8.07 15.14 5.42
C TYR A 344 -6.75 15.93 5.32
N ARG A 345 -6.35 16.66 6.39
CA ARG A 345 -5.07 17.38 6.44
C ARG A 345 -3.88 16.43 6.34
N ALA A 346 -3.95 15.25 6.96
CA ALA A 346 -2.90 14.23 6.86
C ALA A 346 -2.76 13.72 5.43
N VAL A 347 -3.88 13.42 4.74
CA VAL A 347 -3.87 13.02 3.32
C VAL A 347 -3.32 14.15 2.45
N ALA A 348 -3.73 15.40 2.68
CA ALA A 348 -3.22 16.56 1.94
C ALA A 348 -1.72 16.76 2.13
N TRP A 349 -1.20 16.52 3.34
CA TRP A 349 0.23 16.58 3.64
C TRP A 349 1.00 15.47 2.88
N PHE A 350 0.48 14.25 2.86
CA PHE A 350 1.08 13.18 2.06
C PHE A 350 1.02 13.48 0.56
N ALA A 351 -0.11 14.00 0.06
CA ALA A 351 -0.23 14.39 -1.34
C ALA A 351 0.76 15.51 -1.71
N HIS A 352 1.02 16.45 -0.80
CA HIS A 352 2.04 17.47 -1.00
C HIS A 352 3.46 16.87 -1.03
N LYS A 353 3.76 15.92 -0.14
CA LYS A 353 5.11 15.34 0.02
C LYS A 353 5.43 14.26 -1.01
N TYR A 354 4.46 13.41 -1.36
CA TYR A 354 4.65 12.22 -2.22
C TYR A 354 3.98 12.34 -3.59
N GLY A 355 3.22 13.40 -3.82
CA GLY A 355 2.46 13.60 -5.05
C GLY A 355 1.11 12.89 -5.03
N LYS A 356 0.65 12.47 -6.20
CA LYS A 356 -0.66 11.82 -6.35
C LYS A 356 -0.78 10.59 -5.46
N ILE A 357 -1.89 10.52 -4.72
CA ILE A 357 -2.25 9.33 -3.95
C ILE A 357 -3.00 8.37 -4.89
N ASP A 358 -2.52 7.15 -5.00
CA ASP A 358 -3.07 6.13 -5.88
C ASP A 358 -4.10 5.24 -5.18
N TRP A 359 -3.95 5.07 -3.84
CA TRP A 359 -4.84 4.23 -3.05
C TRP A 359 -5.03 4.79 -1.64
N ILE A 360 -6.26 4.73 -1.12
CA ILE A 360 -6.61 5.02 0.29
C ILE A 360 -7.43 3.85 0.80
N GLU A 361 -7.03 3.24 1.90
CA GLU A 361 -7.69 2.07 2.47
C GLU A 361 -7.48 1.95 3.97
N SER A 362 -8.48 1.42 4.66
CA SER A 362 -8.37 0.98 6.06
C SER A 362 -8.56 -0.53 6.20
N ASN A 363 -9.16 -1.18 5.20
CA ASN A 363 -9.66 -2.56 5.31
C ASN A 363 -10.59 -2.79 6.51
N ASN A 364 -11.23 -1.73 7.00
CA ASN A 364 -12.05 -1.75 8.21
C ASN A 364 -13.45 -1.16 7.94
N GLU A 365 -14.48 -1.87 8.40
CA GLU A 365 -15.87 -1.44 8.26
C GLU A 365 -16.15 -0.09 8.93
N TYR A 366 -15.49 0.18 10.06
CA TYR A 366 -15.69 1.41 10.82
C TYR A 366 -15.31 2.66 10.02
N TRP A 367 -14.22 2.57 9.25
CA TRP A 367 -13.68 3.69 8.47
C TRP A 367 -14.19 3.77 7.02
N LEU A 368 -15.06 2.85 6.60
CA LEU A 368 -15.49 2.70 5.20
C LEU A 368 -16.07 4.00 4.60
N GLU A 369 -16.89 4.74 5.35
CA GLU A 369 -17.48 6.01 4.89
C GLU A 369 -16.43 7.11 4.79
N GLN A 370 -15.52 7.17 5.75
CA GLN A 370 -14.40 8.11 5.73
C GLN A 370 -13.46 7.83 4.57
N ASP A 371 -13.09 6.56 4.36
CA ASP A 371 -12.27 6.14 3.21
C ASP A 371 -12.90 6.55 1.89
N ALA A 372 -14.22 6.29 1.73
CA ALA A 372 -14.96 6.65 0.52
C ALA A 372 -15.01 8.17 0.29
N ARG A 373 -15.16 8.95 1.35
CA ARG A 373 -15.15 10.41 1.29
C ARG A 373 -13.75 10.93 0.92
N LEU A 374 -12.70 10.42 1.53
CA LEU A 374 -11.32 10.79 1.18
C LEU A 374 -10.98 10.45 -0.27
N ARG A 375 -11.39 9.27 -0.77
CA ARG A 375 -11.22 8.91 -2.18
C ARG A 375 -11.94 9.87 -3.12
N THR A 376 -13.11 10.37 -2.72
CA THR A 376 -13.87 11.37 -3.48
C THR A 376 -13.16 12.72 -3.49
N ASP A 377 -12.78 13.22 -2.33
CA ASP A 377 -12.21 14.56 -2.15
C ASP A 377 -10.81 14.69 -2.79
N PHE A 378 -10.01 13.61 -2.75
CA PHE A 378 -8.68 13.56 -3.38
C PHE A 378 -8.66 12.94 -4.78
N ASN A 379 -9.83 12.65 -5.35
CA ASN A 379 -9.99 12.03 -6.66
C ASN A 379 -9.16 10.75 -6.84
N VAL A 380 -9.09 9.92 -5.79
CA VAL A 380 -8.50 8.58 -5.88
C VAL A 380 -9.46 7.69 -6.66
N THR A 381 -8.98 7.10 -7.75
CA THR A 381 -9.84 6.37 -8.71
C THR A 381 -10.06 4.92 -8.35
N THR A 382 -9.27 4.38 -7.44
CA THR A 382 -9.37 3.01 -6.92
C THR A 382 -10.29 2.96 -5.71
N GLY A 383 -11.14 1.94 -5.63
CA GLY A 383 -12.05 1.72 -4.51
C GLY A 383 -13.36 2.51 -4.58
N ILE A 384 -14.21 2.28 -3.57
CA ILE A 384 -15.56 2.83 -3.51
C ILE A 384 -15.52 4.28 -3.05
N LYS A 385 -16.26 5.15 -3.75
CA LYS A 385 -16.44 6.56 -3.44
C LYS A 385 -17.77 6.82 -2.73
N SER A 386 -17.97 8.07 -2.26
CA SER A 386 -19.14 8.48 -1.46
C SER A 386 -20.49 8.23 -2.12
N ASP A 387 -20.56 8.29 -3.46
CA ASP A 387 -21.78 8.03 -4.23
C ASP A 387 -22.25 6.57 -4.19
N ARG A 388 -21.35 5.64 -3.86
CA ARG A 388 -21.61 4.19 -3.83
C ARG A 388 -21.66 3.62 -2.41
N VAL A 389 -21.22 4.35 -1.39
CA VAL A 389 -21.05 3.81 -0.03
C VAL A 389 -22.38 3.37 0.61
N ALA A 390 -23.47 4.04 0.33
CA ALA A 390 -24.79 3.69 0.87
C ALA A 390 -25.24 2.27 0.45
N ALA A 391 -24.86 1.83 -0.76
CA ALA A 391 -25.20 0.51 -1.30
C ALA A 391 -24.58 -0.65 -0.50
N ILE A 392 -23.49 -0.38 0.20
CA ILE A 392 -22.72 -1.38 0.97
C ILE A 392 -22.76 -1.14 2.48
N ARG A 393 -23.41 -0.07 2.90
CA ARG A 393 -23.52 0.32 4.31
C ARG A 393 -24.93 0.13 4.85
N ASN A 394 -25.95 0.41 4.03
CA ASN A 394 -27.35 0.34 4.44
C ASN A 394 -27.96 -1.00 4.02
N LYS A 395 -28.39 -1.79 5.00
CA LYS A 395 -29.00 -3.11 4.77
C LYS A 395 -30.22 -3.05 3.86
N SER A 396 -30.98 -1.96 3.95
CA SER A 396 -32.13 -1.72 3.05
C SER A 396 -31.72 -1.42 1.60
N GLU A 397 -30.58 -0.75 1.39
CA GLU A 397 -30.07 -0.50 0.04
C GLU A 397 -29.41 -1.74 -0.57
N MET A 398 -28.70 -2.54 0.24
CA MET A 398 -28.13 -3.82 -0.21
C MET A 398 -29.16 -4.73 -0.90
N LYS A 399 -30.42 -4.75 -0.41
CA LYS A 399 -31.49 -5.59 -1.00
C LYS A 399 -31.77 -5.28 -2.47
N LYS A 400 -31.60 -4.02 -2.89
CA LYS A 400 -31.78 -3.63 -4.29
C LYS A 400 -30.73 -4.29 -5.19
N TYR A 401 -29.48 -4.32 -4.74
CA TYR A 401 -28.38 -4.95 -5.48
C TYR A 401 -28.48 -6.47 -5.48
N TYR A 402 -28.87 -7.06 -4.35
CA TYR A 402 -29.18 -8.49 -4.31
C TYR A 402 -30.28 -8.87 -5.32
N ALA A 403 -31.35 -8.06 -5.39
CA ALA A 403 -32.42 -8.28 -6.36
C ALA A 403 -31.95 -8.17 -7.81
N LEU A 404 -31.09 -7.19 -8.13
CA LEU A 404 -30.47 -7.07 -9.47
C LEU A 404 -29.65 -8.31 -9.83
N GLY A 405 -28.97 -8.92 -8.86
CA GLY A 405 -28.23 -10.18 -9.03
C GLY A 405 -29.11 -11.44 -9.02
N GLY A 406 -30.41 -11.33 -8.79
CA GLY A 406 -31.29 -12.49 -8.59
C GLY A 406 -30.89 -13.33 -7.38
N ILE A 407 -30.37 -12.71 -6.32
CA ILE A 407 -29.94 -13.36 -5.08
C ILE A 407 -31.10 -13.28 -4.09
N PRO A 408 -31.60 -14.41 -3.57
CA PRO A 408 -32.67 -14.40 -2.58
C PRO A 408 -32.16 -13.78 -1.26
N THR A 409 -33.01 -12.97 -0.61
CA THR A 409 -32.75 -12.37 0.68
C THR A 409 -34.00 -12.39 1.54
N ALA A 410 -33.87 -12.31 2.87
CA ALA A 410 -34.97 -12.13 3.77
C ALA A 410 -35.86 -10.95 3.33
N ARG A 411 -37.18 -11.12 3.37
CA ARG A 411 -38.14 -10.02 3.17
C ARG A 411 -37.92 -8.99 4.27
N GLN A 412 -38.02 -7.70 3.94
CA GLN A 412 -37.82 -6.64 4.93
C GLN A 412 -38.80 -5.47 4.75
N ILE A 413 -38.95 -4.69 5.82
CA ILE A 413 -39.60 -3.39 5.82
C ILE A 413 -38.77 -2.41 6.65
N LYS A 414 -38.75 -1.14 6.25
CA LYS A 414 -38.12 -0.08 7.06
C LYS A 414 -39.02 0.33 8.21
N GLY A 415 -38.48 0.51 9.39
CA GLY A 415 -39.19 1.08 10.53
C GLY A 415 -39.82 2.44 10.22
N SER A 416 -39.10 3.27 9.41
CA SER A 416 -39.58 4.58 8.94
C SER A 416 -40.89 4.55 8.15
N GLU A 417 -41.36 3.38 7.69
CA GLU A 417 -42.67 3.25 7.07
C GLU A 417 -43.83 3.27 8.08
N GLY A 418 -43.54 3.17 9.37
CA GLY A 418 -44.45 3.30 10.46
C GLY A 418 -44.98 1.98 11.01
N GLU A 419 -45.37 2.00 12.28
CA GLU A 419 -45.77 0.83 13.08
C GLU A 419 -46.89 0.01 12.42
N ALA A 420 -47.90 0.70 11.86
CA ALA A 420 -49.05 0.00 11.22
C ALA A 420 -48.63 -0.87 10.04
N LYS A 421 -47.69 -0.36 9.20
CA LYS A 421 -47.19 -1.13 8.06
C LYS A 421 -46.23 -2.24 8.52
N VAL A 422 -45.43 -2.03 9.53
CA VAL A 422 -44.58 -3.06 10.13
C VAL A 422 -45.44 -4.19 10.70
N LYS A 423 -46.52 -3.90 11.44
CA LYS A 423 -47.46 -4.92 11.92
C LYS A 423 -48.12 -5.70 10.79
N ALA A 424 -48.49 -5.02 9.69
CA ALA A 424 -49.01 -5.69 8.50
C ALA A 424 -47.98 -6.60 7.83
N PHE A 425 -46.72 -6.16 7.73
CA PHE A 425 -45.61 -6.97 7.23
C PHE A 425 -45.40 -8.21 8.10
N VAL A 426 -45.34 -8.06 9.42
CA VAL A 426 -45.10 -9.16 10.36
C VAL A 426 -46.26 -10.18 10.30
N LYS A 427 -47.51 -9.70 10.08
CA LYS A 427 -48.65 -10.61 9.85
C LYS A 427 -48.50 -11.49 8.59
N GLN A 428 -47.82 -10.98 7.57
CA GLN A 428 -47.53 -11.73 6.33
C GLN A 428 -46.35 -12.68 6.45
N THR A 429 -45.29 -12.27 7.16
CA THR A 429 -44.05 -13.06 7.30
C THR A 429 -44.12 -14.08 8.43
N GLY A 430 -44.94 -13.81 9.45
CA GLY A 430 -44.97 -14.56 10.71
C GLY A 430 -43.86 -14.19 11.67
N TYR A 431 -43.96 -14.68 12.89
CA TYR A 431 -42.90 -14.59 13.90
C TYR A 431 -41.99 -15.82 13.90
N PRO A 432 -40.74 -15.71 14.40
CA PRO A 432 -40.12 -14.49 14.87
C PRO A 432 -39.67 -13.56 13.72
N VAL A 433 -39.44 -12.29 14.01
CA VAL A 433 -38.81 -11.34 13.10
C VAL A 433 -37.55 -10.76 13.75
N ILE A 434 -36.67 -10.20 12.93
CA ILE A 434 -35.44 -9.53 13.38
C ILE A 434 -35.59 -8.03 13.16
N ALA A 435 -35.43 -7.23 14.21
CA ALA A 435 -35.25 -5.78 14.11
C ALA A 435 -33.76 -5.46 14.28
N LYS A 436 -33.16 -4.78 13.29
CA LYS A 436 -31.73 -4.40 13.32
C LYS A 436 -31.52 -3.01 12.73
N PRO A 437 -30.48 -2.25 13.17
CA PRO A 437 -30.17 -0.97 12.57
C PRO A 437 -29.95 -1.10 11.07
N ASP A 438 -30.47 -0.16 10.27
CA ASP A 438 -30.26 -0.14 8.81
C ASP A 438 -28.79 0.07 8.46
N SER A 439 -28.10 0.90 9.25
CA SER A 439 -26.64 1.11 9.17
C SER A 439 -26.00 0.74 10.51
N GLY A 440 -24.93 -0.02 10.52
CA GLY A 440 -24.25 -0.47 11.74
C GLY A 440 -23.40 -1.71 11.47
N MET A 441 -22.54 -2.06 12.44
CA MET A 441 -21.62 -3.19 12.39
C MET A 441 -22.01 -4.26 13.41
N GLY A 442 -21.75 -5.52 13.07
CA GLY A 442 -21.95 -6.65 13.95
C GLY A 442 -23.41 -6.86 14.36
N ALA A 443 -23.62 -7.58 15.44
CA ALA A 443 -24.94 -7.90 15.99
C ALA A 443 -25.50 -6.82 16.95
N SER A 444 -24.77 -5.74 17.17
CA SER A 444 -25.17 -4.69 18.12
C SER A 444 -26.49 -4.05 17.71
N GLY A 445 -27.42 -3.92 18.68
CA GLY A 445 -28.75 -3.37 18.45
C GLY A 445 -29.69 -4.28 17.64
N THR A 446 -29.36 -5.57 17.47
CA THR A 446 -30.22 -6.55 16.80
C THR A 446 -31.13 -7.24 17.81
N PHE A 447 -32.42 -7.28 17.50
CA PHE A 447 -33.46 -7.84 18.38
C PHE A 447 -34.23 -8.94 17.63
N LYS A 448 -34.36 -10.09 18.28
CA LYS A 448 -35.24 -11.17 17.80
C LYS A 448 -36.57 -11.03 18.55
N ILE A 449 -37.63 -10.82 17.81
CA ILE A 449 -38.97 -10.52 18.33
C ILE A 449 -39.87 -11.72 18.03
N HIS A 450 -40.43 -12.35 19.09
CA HIS A 450 -41.09 -13.64 18.99
C HIS A 450 -42.61 -13.53 18.85
N ASP A 451 -43.21 -12.42 19.27
CA ASP A 451 -44.65 -12.23 19.21
C ASP A 451 -45.10 -10.76 19.16
N GLY A 452 -46.39 -10.51 19.14
CA GLY A 452 -46.94 -9.17 19.03
C GLY A 452 -46.77 -8.31 20.28
N ALA A 453 -46.63 -8.92 21.46
CA ALA A 453 -46.35 -8.17 22.72
C ALA A 453 -44.92 -7.67 22.71
N GLU A 454 -43.92 -8.53 22.39
CA GLU A 454 -42.54 -8.13 22.24
C GLU A 454 -42.37 -7.06 21.15
N LEU A 455 -43.14 -7.11 20.06
CA LEU A 455 -43.11 -6.07 19.03
C LEU A 455 -43.63 -4.74 19.53
N ALA A 456 -44.69 -4.74 20.34
CA ALA A 456 -45.19 -3.52 20.90
C ALA A 456 -44.23 -2.91 21.92
N ASP A 457 -43.64 -3.73 22.78
CA ASP A 457 -42.62 -3.32 23.76
C ASP A 457 -41.36 -2.77 23.04
N TRP A 458 -40.93 -3.40 21.93
CA TRP A 458 -39.82 -2.92 21.12
C TRP A 458 -40.12 -1.53 20.53
N PHE A 459 -41.33 -1.27 20.00
CA PHE A 459 -41.71 0.05 19.49
C PHE A 459 -41.74 1.10 20.61
N LEU A 460 -42.20 0.72 21.79
CA LEU A 460 -42.23 1.63 22.96
C LEU A 460 -40.79 2.00 23.38
N ALA A 461 -39.88 1.02 23.45
CA ALA A 461 -38.51 1.23 23.82
C ALA A 461 -37.74 2.07 22.78
N HIS A 462 -38.09 1.95 21.50
CA HIS A 462 -37.43 2.61 20.38
C HIS A 462 -38.27 3.74 19.74
N LYS A 463 -39.22 4.31 20.47
CA LYS A 463 -40.18 5.32 19.95
C LYS A 463 -39.50 6.49 19.22
N ASP A 464 -38.30 6.87 19.64
CA ASP A 464 -37.59 8.04 19.12
C ASP A 464 -36.66 7.66 17.93
N ASN A 465 -36.37 6.37 17.71
CA ASN A 465 -35.39 5.93 16.71
C ASN A 465 -35.75 4.69 15.91
N TYR A 466 -36.95 4.09 16.07
CA TYR A 466 -37.34 2.89 15.31
C TYR A 466 -37.26 3.09 13.79
N GLY A 467 -37.34 4.33 13.31
CA GLY A 467 -37.20 4.67 11.89
C GLY A 467 -35.81 4.39 11.33
N ALA A 468 -34.78 4.27 12.17
CA ALA A 468 -33.42 3.90 11.79
C ALA A 468 -33.21 2.37 11.67
N TYR A 469 -34.27 1.57 11.90
CA TYR A 469 -34.19 0.12 11.87
C TYR A 469 -34.86 -0.46 10.60
N VAL A 470 -34.41 -1.64 10.22
CA VAL A 470 -35.11 -2.56 9.32
C VAL A 470 -35.63 -3.74 10.10
N ILE A 471 -36.84 -4.20 9.74
CA ILE A 471 -37.48 -5.39 10.29
C ILE A 471 -37.50 -6.45 9.21
N GLU A 472 -36.92 -7.63 9.48
CA GLU A 472 -36.75 -8.71 8.54
C GLU A 472 -37.46 -9.99 9.02
N GLU A 473 -37.93 -10.84 8.08
CA GLU A 473 -38.31 -12.19 8.40
C GLU A 473 -37.11 -12.98 8.93
N PHE A 474 -37.34 -13.82 9.90
CA PHE A 474 -36.29 -14.65 10.48
C PHE A 474 -35.96 -15.86 9.56
N ILE A 475 -34.71 -15.95 9.16
CA ILE A 475 -34.16 -17.05 8.37
C ILE A 475 -33.47 -18.04 9.29
N THR A 476 -33.84 -19.34 9.16
CA THR A 476 -33.12 -20.43 9.82
C THR A 476 -32.18 -21.08 8.85
N GLY A 477 -30.95 -21.35 9.31
CA GLY A 477 -29.94 -21.97 8.47
C GLY A 477 -28.55 -21.86 9.09
N LEU A 478 -27.59 -22.46 8.42
CA LEU A 478 -26.20 -22.39 8.81
C LEU A 478 -25.60 -21.08 8.27
N LEU A 479 -25.04 -20.25 9.14
CA LEU A 479 -24.33 -19.03 8.72
C LEU A 479 -22.99 -19.42 8.07
N VAL A 480 -22.75 -18.91 6.88
CA VAL A 480 -21.51 -19.12 6.14
C VAL A 480 -21.03 -17.83 5.52
N SER A 481 -19.72 -17.67 5.37
CA SER A 481 -19.15 -16.59 4.57
C SER A 481 -18.66 -17.07 3.21
N TYR A 482 -18.66 -16.16 2.26
CA TYR A 482 -17.84 -16.21 1.07
C TYR A 482 -16.89 -15.04 1.12
N ASP A 483 -15.60 -15.32 1.23
CA ASP A 483 -14.56 -14.33 1.35
C ASP A 483 -13.70 -14.39 0.10
N ALA A 484 -13.36 -13.24 -0.49
CA ALA A 484 -12.59 -13.26 -1.72
C ALA A 484 -11.82 -11.96 -1.93
N ILE A 485 -10.74 -12.04 -2.71
CA ILE A 485 -10.02 -10.89 -3.22
C ILE A 485 -10.23 -10.82 -4.72
N TYR A 486 -10.72 -9.67 -5.19
CA TYR A 486 -11.06 -9.44 -6.59
C TYR A 486 -10.09 -8.45 -7.22
N ASN A 487 -9.72 -8.69 -8.47
CA ASN A 487 -8.90 -7.78 -9.29
C ASN A 487 -9.73 -6.67 -9.96
N ALA A 488 -9.11 -5.83 -10.80
CA ALA A 488 -9.75 -4.72 -11.48
C ALA A 488 -10.78 -5.16 -12.53
N GLU A 489 -10.62 -6.34 -13.12
CA GLU A 489 -11.57 -6.95 -14.05
C GLU A 489 -12.79 -7.55 -13.34
N GLY A 490 -12.79 -7.60 -12.00
CA GLY A 490 -13.86 -8.24 -11.22
C GLY A 490 -13.78 -9.77 -11.21
N GLU A 491 -12.57 -10.31 -11.42
CA GLU A 491 -12.30 -11.75 -11.31
C GLU A 491 -11.68 -12.07 -9.94
N PRO A 492 -12.08 -13.18 -9.30
CA PRO A 492 -11.53 -13.57 -8.01
C PRO A 492 -10.13 -14.15 -8.17
N ILE A 493 -9.14 -13.55 -7.49
CA ILE A 493 -7.76 -14.06 -7.41
C ILE A 493 -7.51 -14.90 -6.15
N PHE A 494 -8.41 -14.83 -5.19
CA PHE A 494 -8.46 -15.69 -4.00
C PHE A 494 -9.91 -15.86 -3.57
N GLU A 495 -10.28 -17.09 -3.17
CA GLU A 495 -11.60 -17.40 -2.64
C GLU A 495 -11.50 -18.29 -1.40
N ASN A 496 -12.34 -18.04 -0.42
CA ASN A 496 -12.43 -18.78 0.83
C ASN A 496 -13.89 -18.91 1.29
N ASN A 497 -14.12 -19.82 2.22
CA ASN A 497 -15.40 -20.00 2.89
C ASN A 497 -15.20 -20.38 4.35
N SER A 498 -15.85 -19.66 5.25
CA SER A 498 -15.93 -20.00 6.66
C SER A 498 -17.36 -20.39 7.05
N VAL A 499 -17.50 -21.21 8.09
CA VAL A 499 -18.76 -21.76 8.57
C VAL A 499 -18.90 -21.45 10.05
N PHE A 500 -20.00 -20.81 10.42
CA PHE A 500 -20.31 -20.37 11.77
C PHE A 500 -21.53 -21.13 12.28
N PRO A 501 -21.37 -22.24 13.04
CA PRO A 501 -22.48 -23.05 13.54
C PRO A 501 -23.42 -22.27 14.45
N THR A 502 -22.87 -21.37 15.27
CA THR A 502 -23.62 -20.48 16.15
C THR A 502 -23.42 -19.04 15.67
N PRO A 503 -24.49 -18.30 15.38
CA PRO A 503 -24.38 -16.90 15.04
C PRO A 503 -23.76 -16.08 16.18
N ILE A 504 -22.94 -15.06 15.86
CA ILE A 504 -22.24 -14.21 16.86
C ILE A 504 -23.25 -13.58 17.83
N MET A 505 -24.44 -13.19 17.35
CA MET A 505 -25.48 -12.64 18.20
C MET A 505 -25.88 -13.60 19.33
N GLU A 506 -25.97 -14.90 19.06
CA GLU A 506 -26.30 -15.91 20.07
C GLU A 506 -25.11 -16.16 21.00
N ILE A 507 -23.87 -16.14 20.48
CA ILE A 507 -22.65 -16.29 21.27
C ILE A 507 -22.53 -15.17 22.31
N VAL A 508 -22.74 -13.93 21.92
CA VAL A 508 -22.66 -12.75 22.80
C VAL A 508 -23.81 -12.77 23.82
N HIS A 509 -25.06 -13.06 23.37
CA HIS A 509 -26.22 -13.11 24.25
C HIS A 509 -26.10 -14.18 25.32
N ASP A 510 -25.66 -15.39 24.92
CA ASP A 510 -25.60 -16.56 25.81
C ASP A 510 -24.23 -16.66 26.52
N ASN A 511 -23.32 -15.74 26.25
CA ASN A 511 -21.94 -15.77 26.74
C ASN A 511 -21.26 -17.13 26.47
N SER A 512 -21.55 -17.74 25.31
CA SER A 512 -21.06 -19.06 24.95
C SER A 512 -19.67 -19.03 24.28
N GLU A 513 -19.10 -20.22 24.05
CA GLU A 513 -17.84 -20.37 23.35
C GLU A 513 -18.00 -20.10 21.86
N THR A 514 -17.00 -19.46 21.25
CA THR A 514 -16.94 -19.24 19.83
C THR A 514 -16.23 -20.39 19.15
N CYS A 515 -16.94 -21.11 18.29
CA CYS A 515 -16.40 -22.21 17.50
C CYS A 515 -16.81 -22.03 16.04
N TYR A 516 -15.86 -21.93 15.12
CA TYR A 516 -16.11 -21.87 13.67
C TYR A 516 -14.92 -22.45 12.91
N TRP A 517 -15.10 -22.68 11.60
CA TRP A 517 -14.03 -23.23 10.79
C TRP A 517 -14.03 -22.70 9.37
N THR A 518 -12.86 -22.72 8.75
CA THR A 518 -12.62 -22.47 7.33
C THR A 518 -12.54 -23.81 6.59
N ASN A 519 -13.24 -23.94 5.47
CA ASN A 519 -13.20 -25.12 4.62
C ASN A 519 -11.95 -25.16 3.73
N LYS A 520 -11.55 -26.35 3.29
CA LYS A 520 -10.46 -26.55 2.31
C LYS A 520 -10.74 -25.87 0.97
N THR A 521 -12.00 -25.92 0.54
CA THR A 521 -12.46 -25.42 -0.76
C THR A 521 -13.81 -24.79 -0.61
N VAL A 522 -14.10 -23.79 -1.41
CA VAL A 522 -15.41 -23.14 -1.46
C VAL A 522 -16.42 -24.08 -2.14
N PRO A 523 -17.58 -24.36 -1.55
CA PRO A 523 -18.62 -25.10 -2.21
C PRO A 523 -19.05 -24.44 -3.52
N ALA A 524 -19.18 -25.19 -4.61
CA ALA A 524 -19.45 -24.65 -5.95
C ALA A 524 -20.72 -23.76 -6.03
N LYS A 525 -21.78 -24.10 -5.31
CA LYS A 525 -22.99 -23.27 -5.23
C LYS A 525 -22.73 -21.94 -4.51
N LEU A 526 -21.90 -21.94 -3.45
CA LEU A 526 -21.56 -20.75 -2.71
C LEU A 526 -20.66 -19.85 -3.55
N ALA A 527 -19.65 -20.41 -4.22
CA ALA A 527 -18.80 -19.64 -5.15
C ALA A 527 -19.64 -18.99 -6.26
N ALA A 528 -20.59 -19.72 -6.84
CA ALA A 528 -21.44 -19.18 -7.90
C ALA A 528 -22.32 -18.01 -7.41
N ILE A 529 -22.93 -18.11 -6.22
CA ILE A 529 -23.73 -17.00 -5.68
C ILE A 529 -22.86 -15.85 -5.20
N GLY A 530 -21.71 -16.11 -4.59
CA GLY A 530 -20.74 -15.10 -4.16
C GLY A 530 -20.25 -14.25 -5.34
N ARG A 531 -19.78 -14.87 -6.40
CA ARG A 531 -19.35 -14.18 -7.65
C ARG A 531 -20.50 -13.38 -8.28
N ARG A 532 -21.72 -13.90 -8.26
CA ARG A 532 -22.90 -13.20 -8.76
C ARG A 532 -23.24 -11.99 -7.89
N THR A 533 -23.08 -12.08 -6.57
CA THR A 533 -23.24 -10.95 -5.64
C THR A 533 -22.22 -9.86 -5.93
N VAL A 534 -20.92 -10.20 -6.01
CA VAL A 534 -19.84 -9.26 -6.35
C VAL A 534 -20.15 -8.52 -7.65
N LYS A 535 -20.57 -9.25 -8.68
CA LYS A 535 -20.96 -8.66 -9.98
C LYS A 535 -22.15 -7.72 -9.86
N ALA A 536 -23.18 -8.09 -9.09
CA ALA A 536 -24.38 -7.27 -8.90
C ALA A 536 -24.07 -5.96 -8.18
N PHE A 537 -23.14 -5.98 -7.23
CA PHE A 537 -22.67 -4.80 -6.52
C PHE A 537 -21.60 -4.01 -7.29
N GLY A 538 -21.12 -4.53 -8.43
CA GLY A 538 -20.07 -3.90 -9.24
C GLY A 538 -18.77 -3.71 -8.48
N ILE A 539 -18.36 -4.75 -7.74
CA ILE A 539 -17.15 -4.73 -6.90
C ILE A 539 -15.95 -5.15 -7.73
N THR A 540 -14.88 -4.37 -7.65
CA THR A 540 -13.57 -4.66 -8.25
C THR A 540 -12.46 -4.22 -7.30
N SER A 541 -11.26 -4.74 -7.47
CA SER A 541 -10.04 -4.34 -6.74
C SER A 541 -10.29 -4.28 -5.23
N ARG A 542 -10.80 -5.37 -4.64
CA ARG A 542 -11.24 -5.34 -3.24
C ARG A 542 -11.18 -6.71 -2.56
N PHE A 543 -10.90 -6.71 -1.25
CA PHE A 543 -11.24 -7.81 -0.38
C PHE A 543 -12.72 -7.68 0.01
N VAL A 544 -13.45 -8.79 -0.05
CA VAL A 544 -14.87 -8.87 0.34
C VAL A 544 -15.11 -9.99 1.34
N HIS A 545 -16.05 -9.74 2.23
CA HIS A 545 -16.61 -10.70 3.19
C HIS A 545 -18.13 -10.68 3.05
N LEU A 546 -18.68 -11.71 2.39
CA LEU A 546 -20.11 -11.82 2.11
C LEU A 546 -20.71 -12.90 2.99
N GLU A 547 -21.80 -12.59 3.68
CA GLU A 547 -22.49 -13.51 4.57
C GLU A 547 -23.77 -14.05 3.95
N TYR A 548 -24.01 -15.36 4.16
CA TYR A 548 -25.17 -16.07 3.68
C TYR A 548 -25.71 -17.04 4.73
N PHE A 549 -27.03 -17.24 4.74
CA PHE A 549 -27.65 -18.43 5.36
C PHE A 549 -27.72 -19.55 4.37
N GLN A 550 -27.15 -20.72 4.68
CA GLN A 550 -27.48 -21.98 3.99
C GLN A 550 -28.72 -22.55 4.60
N LEU A 551 -29.83 -22.60 3.84
CA LEU A 551 -31.15 -23.03 4.32
C LEU A 551 -31.13 -24.45 4.88
N ASP A 552 -31.71 -24.64 6.06
CA ASP A 552 -31.88 -25.93 6.74
C ASP A 552 -33.12 -26.70 6.22
N ARG A 553 -34.05 -26.02 5.51
CA ARG A 553 -35.31 -26.53 4.94
C ARG A 553 -35.73 -25.71 3.71
N ASP A 554 -36.67 -26.22 2.98
CA ASP A 554 -37.27 -25.48 1.87
C ASP A 554 -38.04 -24.25 2.41
N ARG A 555 -37.86 -23.11 1.76
CA ARG A 555 -38.54 -21.85 2.07
C ARG A 555 -39.10 -21.24 0.80
N GLU A 556 -40.42 -21.01 0.78
CA GLU A 556 -41.09 -20.37 -0.33
C GLU A 556 -40.53 -18.99 -0.61
N GLY A 557 -40.23 -18.71 -1.88
CA GLY A 557 -39.61 -17.44 -2.33
C GLY A 557 -38.13 -17.30 -2.04
N LEU A 558 -37.49 -18.19 -1.26
CA LEU A 558 -36.07 -18.11 -0.90
C LEU A 558 -35.22 -19.24 -1.49
N GLY A 559 -35.76 -20.47 -1.56
CA GLY A 559 -35.04 -21.61 -2.11
C GLY A 559 -35.31 -22.93 -1.40
N LYS A 560 -34.55 -23.95 -1.75
CA LYS A 560 -34.62 -25.30 -1.17
C LYS A 560 -33.56 -25.46 -0.09
N LYS A 561 -33.72 -26.49 0.75
CA LYS A 561 -32.70 -26.90 1.69
C LYS A 561 -31.31 -26.98 1.02
N GLY A 562 -30.33 -26.33 1.61
CA GLY A 562 -28.96 -26.24 1.11
C GLY A 562 -28.71 -25.13 0.09
N ASP A 563 -29.71 -24.35 -0.31
CA ASP A 563 -29.54 -23.13 -1.08
C ASP A 563 -29.13 -21.98 -0.15
N TYR A 564 -28.56 -20.91 -0.73
CA TYR A 564 -28.00 -19.78 0.01
C TYR A 564 -28.89 -18.54 -0.12
N VAL A 565 -29.09 -17.84 0.98
CA VAL A 565 -29.85 -16.58 1.09
C VAL A 565 -28.89 -15.49 1.56
N GLY A 566 -28.78 -14.39 0.82
CA GLY A 566 -27.87 -13.28 1.13
C GLY A 566 -28.26 -12.57 2.43
N LEU A 567 -27.28 -12.33 3.29
CA LEU A 567 -27.44 -11.64 4.56
C LEU A 567 -26.78 -10.25 4.53
N GLU A 568 -25.47 -10.19 4.29
CA GLU A 568 -24.70 -8.93 4.35
C GLU A 568 -23.53 -8.94 3.37
N VAL A 569 -23.18 -7.74 2.88
CA VAL A 569 -22.00 -7.49 2.03
C VAL A 569 -21.06 -6.58 2.77
N ASN A 570 -19.86 -7.05 3.09
CA ASN A 570 -18.80 -6.28 3.72
C ASN A 570 -17.63 -6.13 2.75
N MET A 571 -17.23 -4.89 2.49
CA MET A 571 -16.18 -4.53 1.52
C MET A 571 -14.80 -4.47 2.17
N ARG A 572 -14.48 -5.49 2.94
CA ARG A 572 -13.27 -5.63 3.72
C ARG A 572 -12.96 -7.10 3.98
N PRO A 573 -11.76 -7.44 4.45
CA PRO A 573 -11.49 -8.77 4.98
C PRO A 573 -12.43 -9.10 6.16
N PRO A 574 -12.71 -10.37 6.45
CA PRO A 574 -13.41 -10.78 7.67
C PRO A 574 -12.65 -10.34 8.92
N GLY A 575 -13.37 -10.18 10.03
CA GLY A 575 -12.79 -9.77 11.30
C GLY A 575 -12.04 -10.88 12.05
N GLY A 576 -11.47 -10.50 13.18
CA GLY A 576 -10.79 -11.39 14.11
C GLY A 576 -9.61 -12.13 13.48
N TYR A 577 -9.52 -13.41 13.77
CA TYR A 577 -8.47 -14.31 13.29
C TYR A 577 -8.81 -15.01 11.97
N THR A 578 -9.91 -14.66 11.32
CA THR A 578 -10.31 -15.33 10.08
C THR A 578 -9.30 -15.19 8.95
N PRO A 579 -8.63 -14.04 8.73
CA PRO A 579 -7.54 -13.95 7.75
C PRO A 579 -6.37 -14.88 8.06
N ASP A 580 -5.99 -15.06 9.34
CA ASP A 580 -4.95 -16.00 9.75
C ASP A 580 -5.39 -17.44 9.51
N MET A 581 -6.65 -17.76 9.80
CA MET A 581 -7.23 -19.08 9.48
C MET A 581 -7.22 -19.36 8.00
N MET A 582 -7.46 -18.37 7.13
CA MET A 582 -7.30 -18.52 5.67
C MET A 582 -5.87 -18.88 5.31
N ASN A 583 -4.88 -18.20 5.94
CA ASN A 583 -3.47 -18.48 5.73
C ASN A 583 -3.14 -19.93 6.11
N PHE A 584 -3.61 -20.39 7.25
CA PHE A 584 -3.41 -21.77 7.71
C PHE A 584 -4.16 -22.80 6.86
N ALA A 585 -5.42 -22.50 6.46
CA ALA A 585 -6.23 -23.39 5.64
C ALA A 585 -5.65 -23.57 4.23
N HIS A 586 -5.16 -22.50 3.62
CA HIS A 586 -4.69 -22.52 2.23
C HIS A 586 -3.17 -22.52 2.09
N SER A 587 -2.42 -22.62 3.21
CA SER A 587 -0.96 -22.56 3.24
C SER A 587 -0.44 -21.38 2.39
N THR A 588 -0.98 -20.19 2.64
CA THR A 588 -0.74 -18.97 1.85
C THR A 588 -0.58 -17.75 2.77
N ASP A 589 -0.68 -16.56 2.19
CA ASP A 589 -0.68 -15.28 2.90
C ASP A 589 -1.66 -14.34 2.20
N VAL A 590 -2.88 -14.22 2.75
CA VAL A 590 -3.95 -13.39 2.15
C VAL A 590 -3.64 -11.90 2.24
N PHE A 591 -2.86 -11.47 3.24
CA PHE A 591 -2.40 -10.09 3.36
C PHE A 591 -1.50 -9.74 2.17
N LYS A 592 -0.59 -10.66 1.82
CA LYS A 592 0.28 -10.54 0.67
C LYS A 592 -0.49 -10.61 -0.65
N ILE A 593 -1.48 -11.53 -0.78
CA ILE A 593 -2.35 -11.62 -1.98
C ILE A 593 -3.13 -10.31 -2.17
N TRP A 594 -3.63 -9.70 -1.10
CA TRP A 594 -4.29 -8.40 -1.18
C TRP A 594 -3.31 -7.29 -1.62
N ALA A 595 -2.11 -7.28 -1.07
CA ALA A 595 -1.06 -6.33 -1.49
C ALA A 595 -0.62 -6.56 -2.95
N ASP A 596 -0.59 -7.82 -3.42
CA ASP A 596 -0.32 -8.16 -4.82
C ASP A 596 -1.42 -7.61 -5.74
N MET A 597 -2.71 -7.76 -5.33
CA MET A 597 -3.83 -7.17 -6.05
C MET A 597 -3.72 -5.64 -6.14
N VAL A 598 -3.38 -4.97 -5.05
CA VAL A 598 -3.24 -3.50 -5.03
C VAL A 598 -2.14 -3.03 -5.99
N VAL A 599 -1.00 -3.71 -6.01
CA VAL A 599 0.19 -3.24 -6.76
C VAL A 599 0.26 -3.81 -8.17
N PHE A 600 -0.19 -5.06 -8.38
CA PHE A 600 0.00 -5.79 -9.64
C PHE A 600 -1.28 -6.27 -10.29
N ASP A 601 -2.41 -6.11 -9.62
CA ASP A 601 -3.73 -6.58 -10.06
C ASP A 601 -3.83 -8.12 -10.26
N GLU A 602 -2.92 -8.88 -9.67
CA GLU A 602 -2.84 -10.35 -9.75
C GLU A 602 -2.36 -10.95 -8.42
N ALA A 603 -2.60 -12.23 -8.17
CA ALA A 603 -2.00 -12.94 -7.05
C ALA A 603 -0.63 -13.52 -7.46
N ARG A 604 0.43 -13.08 -6.79
CA ARG A 604 1.79 -13.63 -6.95
C ARG A 604 2.13 -14.68 -5.92
N LYS A 605 1.47 -14.62 -4.75
CA LYS A 605 1.57 -15.64 -3.71
C LYS A 605 0.67 -16.82 -4.06
N GLN A 606 1.25 -17.98 -4.31
CA GLN A 606 0.52 -19.21 -4.57
C GLN A 606 -0.04 -19.83 -3.29
N GLN A 607 -1.14 -20.55 -3.43
CA GLN A 607 -1.68 -21.39 -2.37
C GLN A 607 -0.90 -22.71 -2.30
N GLY A 608 -0.73 -23.23 -1.09
CA GLY A 608 -0.11 -24.54 -0.86
C GLY A 608 -1.13 -25.65 -0.60
N GLU A 609 -0.74 -26.62 0.22
CA GLU A 609 -1.63 -27.72 0.62
C GLU A 609 -2.84 -27.20 1.39
N GLN A 610 -4.04 -27.71 1.10
CA GLN A 610 -5.31 -27.26 1.65
C GLN A 610 -5.74 -28.05 2.88
N TYR A 611 -6.17 -27.34 3.92
CA TYR A 611 -6.64 -27.90 5.17
C TYR A 611 -8.02 -27.33 5.56
N PHE A 612 -8.74 -28.01 6.42
CA PHE A 612 -9.74 -27.37 7.27
C PHE A 612 -9.00 -26.65 8.40
N CYS A 613 -9.42 -25.44 8.73
CA CYS A 613 -8.85 -24.68 9.84
C CYS A 613 -9.96 -24.34 10.83
N ALA A 614 -9.79 -24.72 12.08
CA ALA A 614 -10.79 -24.61 13.14
C ALA A 614 -10.34 -23.59 14.20
N TYR A 615 -11.26 -22.71 14.61
CA TYR A 615 -11.13 -21.80 15.73
C TYR A 615 -11.96 -22.29 16.90
N ALA A 616 -11.36 -22.44 18.07
CA ALA A 616 -12.05 -22.74 19.33
C ALA A 616 -11.65 -21.71 20.40
N GLY A 617 -12.61 -20.89 20.81
CA GLY A 617 -12.43 -19.89 21.87
C GLY A 617 -12.84 -20.43 23.23
N ARG A 618 -12.11 -20.03 24.29
CA ARG A 618 -12.48 -20.30 25.69
C ARG A 618 -12.66 -19.00 26.45
N ARG A 619 -13.68 -18.99 27.34
CA ARG A 619 -13.93 -17.87 28.26
C ARG A 619 -13.33 -18.14 29.64
N ASP A 620 -12.70 -17.16 30.22
CA ASP A 620 -12.08 -17.27 31.56
C ASP A 620 -13.10 -17.49 32.68
N CYS A 621 -14.35 -17.11 32.47
CA CYS A 621 -15.42 -17.32 33.44
C CYS A 621 -15.87 -18.78 33.58
N TYR A 622 -15.47 -19.68 32.67
CA TYR A 622 -15.82 -21.09 32.72
C TYR A 622 -14.67 -21.99 33.15
N ARG A 623 -15.01 -23.12 33.75
CA ARG A 623 -14.04 -24.20 34.07
C ARG A 623 -14.14 -25.27 33.01
N TYR A 624 -13.03 -25.57 32.34
CA TYR A 624 -12.90 -26.59 31.34
C TYR A 624 -12.26 -27.84 31.89
N LYS A 625 -12.69 -29.00 31.37
CA LYS A 625 -12.16 -30.30 31.78
C LYS A 625 -10.68 -30.47 31.45
N HIS A 626 -10.25 -29.96 30.30
CA HIS A 626 -8.90 -30.11 29.81
C HIS A 626 -8.09 -28.82 29.99
N SER A 627 -6.86 -28.93 30.51
CA SER A 627 -5.93 -27.82 30.67
C SER A 627 -5.35 -27.39 29.31
N HIS A 628 -4.64 -26.25 29.30
CA HIS A 628 -3.88 -25.78 28.13
C HIS A 628 -2.84 -26.84 27.72
N GLU A 629 -2.12 -27.40 28.68
CA GLU A 629 -1.06 -28.41 28.47
C GLU A 629 -1.63 -29.70 27.86
N GLU A 630 -2.81 -30.12 28.31
CA GLU A 630 -3.49 -31.29 27.73
C GLU A 630 -3.94 -31.04 26.28
N ILE A 631 -4.43 -29.81 25.95
CA ILE A 631 -4.76 -29.44 24.57
C ILE A 631 -3.48 -29.47 23.72
N MET A 632 -2.41 -28.84 24.19
CA MET A 632 -1.13 -28.80 23.47
C MET A 632 -0.51 -30.20 23.32
N SER A 633 -0.63 -31.04 24.33
CA SER A 633 -0.18 -32.43 24.23
C SER A 633 -0.92 -33.26 23.19
N ARG A 634 -2.24 -33.04 23.06
CA ARG A 634 -3.09 -33.80 22.11
C ARG A 634 -3.08 -33.27 20.71
N TYR A 635 -3.11 -31.93 20.56
CA TYR A 635 -3.30 -31.25 19.27
C TYR A 635 -2.12 -30.35 18.87
N GLY A 636 -1.03 -30.28 19.65
CA GLY A 636 0.06 -29.36 19.40
C GLY A 636 0.67 -29.46 18.01
N ALA A 637 0.68 -30.66 17.41
CA ALA A 637 1.14 -30.85 16.02
C ALA A 637 0.18 -30.25 14.96
N ASP A 638 -1.09 -30.07 15.31
CA ASP A 638 -2.12 -29.51 14.43
C ASP A 638 -2.38 -28.02 14.74
N ILE A 639 -2.02 -27.54 15.95
CA ILE A 639 -2.23 -26.14 16.38
C ILE A 639 -1.28 -25.22 15.63
N CYS A 640 -1.86 -24.22 14.97
CA CYS A 640 -1.15 -23.15 14.28
C CYS A 640 -0.99 -21.92 15.15
N MET A 641 -1.92 -21.67 16.07
CA MET A 641 -1.93 -20.50 16.96
C MET A 641 -2.65 -20.84 18.27
N ALA A 642 -2.12 -20.39 19.40
CA ALA A 642 -2.78 -20.46 20.70
C ALA A 642 -2.38 -19.23 21.52
N GLU A 643 -3.31 -18.28 21.71
CA GLU A 643 -2.98 -16.99 22.33
C GLU A 643 -4.18 -16.34 23.02
N ARG A 644 -3.87 -15.36 23.89
CA ARG A 644 -4.88 -14.51 24.52
C ARG A 644 -5.48 -13.55 23.49
N VAL A 645 -6.78 -13.51 23.44
CA VAL A 645 -7.52 -12.59 22.56
C VAL A 645 -7.47 -11.18 23.15
N PRO A 646 -7.21 -10.13 22.34
CA PRO A 646 -7.30 -8.76 22.79
C PRO A 646 -8.67 -8.43 23.40
N ALA A 647 -8.72 -7.67 24.50
CA ALA A 647 -9.95 -7.36 25.22
C ALA A 647 -11.06 -6.77 24.33
N ALA A 648 -10.69 -5.96 23.32
CA ALA A 648 -11.63 -5.37 22.37
C ALA A 648 -12.35 -6.41 21.48
N LEU A 649 -11.86 -7.65 21.39
CA LEU A 649 -12.44 -8.74 20.60
C LEU A 649 -12.99 -9.89 21.47
N ALA A 650 -12.83 -9.83 22.78
CA ALA A 650 -13.13 -10.94 23.68
C ALA A 650 -14.64 -11.27 23.75
N ASP A 651 -15.50 -10.30 23.58
CA ASP A 651 -16.96 -10.53 23.58
C ASP A 651 -17.38 -11.46 22.43
N ASP A 652 -16.81 -11.29 21.26
CA ASP A 652 -17.11 -12.10 20.06
C ASP A 652 -16.29 -13.37 19.98
N LEU A 653 -15.00 -13.33 20.41
CA LEU A 653 -14.01 -14.39 20.15
C LEU A 653 -13.55 -15.12 21.40
N CYS A 654 -14.14 -14.83 22.59
CA CYS A 654 -13.70 -15.34 23.88
C CYS A 654 -12.33 -14.78 24.33
N ASP A 655 -11.80 -15.29 25.47
CA ASP A 655 -10.59 -14.74 26.09
C ASP A 655 -9.30 -15.45 25.65
N MET A 656 -9.42 -16.72 25.23
CA MET A 656 -8.29 -17.57 24.78
C MET A 656 -8.65 -18.25 23.48
N ALA A 657 -7.85 -18.06 22.46
CA ALA A 657 -8.00 -18.66 21.13
C ALA A 657 -7.12 -19.91 20.96
N TYR A 658 -7.67 -20.94 20.34
CA TYR A 658 -6.95 -22.10 19.82
C TYR A 658 -7.31 -22.26 18.35
N ILE A 659 -6.33 -22.18 17.46
CA ILE A 659 -6.52 -22.35 16.01
C ILE A 659 -5.72 -23.57 15.57
N ALA A 660 -6.40 -24.55 14.97
CA ALA A 660 -5.80 -25.80 14.51
C ALA A 660 -6.22 -26.12 13.08
N ARG A 661 -5.36 -26.79 12.31
CA ARG A 661 -5.64 -27.22 10.95
C ARG A 661 -5.65 -28.74 10.80
N PHE A 662 -6.58 -29.24 10.00
CA PHE A 662 -6.82 -30.68 9.84
C PHE A 662 -7.00 -31.08 8.38
N LYS A 663 -6.57 -32.30 8.03
CA LYS A 663 -6.84 -32.87 6.71
C LYS A 663 -8.26 -33.38 6.57
N GLU A 664 -8.92 -33.74 7.66
CA GLU A 664 -10.24 -34.36 7.71
C GLU A 664 -11.22 -33.53 8.54
N LYS A 665 -12.43 -33.31 8.01
CA LYS A 665 -13.46 -32.49 8.67
C LYS A 665 -13.88 -33.05 10.04
N ARG A 666 -13.96 -34.38 10.19
CA ARG A 666 -14.35 -35.02 11.48
C ARG A 666 -13.47 -34.59 12.66
N ARG A 667 -12.19 -34.26 12.39
CA ARG A 667 -11.26 -33.81 13.42
C ARG A 667 -11.63 -32.44 14.03
N ILE A 668 -12.43 -31.65 13.30
CA ILE A 668 -12.95 -30.35 13.79
C ILE A 668 -13.90 -30.61 14.97
N ASP A 669 -14.87 -31.51 14.80
CA ASP A 669 -15.86 -31.83 15.84
C ASP A 669 -15.18 -32.42 17.08
N GLU A 670 -14.19 -33.31 16.88
CA GLU A 670 -13.36 -33.87 17.96
C GLU A 670 -12.57 -32.80 18.70
N PHE A 671 -12.03 -31.81 17.96
CA PHE A 671 -11.27 -30.70 18.51
C PHE A 671 -12.16 -29.77 19.34
N PHE A 672 -13.30 -29.35 18.81
CA PHE A 672 -14.25 -28.51 19.55
C PHE A 672 -14.76 -29.20 20.80
N ALA A 673 -15.16 -30.47 20.69
CA ALA A 673 -15.62 -31.26 21.83
C ALA A 673 -14.56 -31.40 22.93
N PHE A 674 -13.29 -31.45 22.57
CA PHE A 674 -12.20 -31.54 23.55
C PHE A 674 -11.85 -30.18 24.17
N VAL A 675 -11.70 -29.17 23.32
CA VAL A 675 -11.28 -27.85 23.78
C VAL A 675 -12.37 -27.20 24.63
N CYS A 676 -13.64 -27.28 24.26
CA CYS A 676 -14.75 -26.60 24.93
C CYS A 676 -15.49 -27.45 25.97
N LEU A 677 -15.00 -28.64 26.31
CA LEU A 677 -15.64 -29.51 27.33
C LEU A 677 -15.51 -28.88 28.70
N LYS A 678 -16.67 -28.56 29.32
CA LYS A 678 -16.80 -28.05 30.71
C LYS A 678 -16.90 -29.16 31.73
#